data_9ba7b44ccace78fd260804fdee938ed5
#
_entry.id   9ba7b44ccace78fd260804fdee938ed5
#
_cell.length_a   1.000
_cell.length_b   1.000
_cell.length_c   1.000
_cell.angle_alpha   90.00
_cell.angle_beta   90.00
_cell.angle_gamma   90.00
#
_symmetry.space_group_name_H-M   'P 1'
#
loop_
_entity.id
_entity.type
_entity.pdbx_description
1 polymer ?
#
loop_
_entity_poly.entity_id
_entity_poly.type
_entity_poly.pdbx_seq_one_letter_code
_entity_poly.pdbx_strand_id
1 'polypeptide(L)'
;MTLLSASTILIDNMKAEIAEMKPRDSQIVEGVAVISPSPSLRELAELVGVECEYVDGRDQSHQATDETLRIILRTLGITIQSDDDIQREWERLKEERWTRVIEPTLLHYPKARTSCCFPIVLPLANCSLETVALECRVKDEQGKIRSFAVKGSSCKPLEETVIRGIRYVRMQLSLPGRLRLGYYEVMLTIKLGSRVLEAQSLVIAAPQHCYLPPGSKREWGIGVQLYGIRSQDNWGIGDFRDLERIMKAAGKIWKAATIGIQPLHSLTPGLRSPYSPSSRLCWNPLYLNLEQVAEYRSSPKIQHLVRTKKFQAALHKLRSSQFVDYDAVETLKMSVLEDLYGVFKQQHLQPRTRRGRMFLRFVQQSPDYLTRFCIFQVLTEFFHGVVWRAWPSDYHDPTSPAVERFQKAHADRLHFFYYVQWLCELQLTKLDQVAQKALLRLGLYHDLPVGVHPDGADAWGFQDQLAKDATIGAPPDAFNLQGQNWGLLAPNPRALRQHGYEFFRQTVSQNMKHGGVLRIDHALGLFRMFWIPFGQSGQDGLYVKTYVDEMLAVLALESVRHKVIVVGEDLGTVTPAIQRKLEGAGLLSYRLLLFEREGGGAFHLPHQFPAQALVSATTHDLPTLKGYWAGRDIEVKEHANLYPLPEDKARDTETREEDRRQLWESLRRAGFAVPEPMPAMLSSEMVKMLYQFLARTPSRLLMVQLEDLLGELDTPNLPGASDSVYPSWRVRLSRPLASWLKDPANIGFSRVVSRERRKRCVPAVTGLTKK
;
A
#
# COMPACT_ATOMS: atom_id res chain seq x y z
N MET A 1 20.85 32.60 -23.66
CA MET A 1 21.99 31.91 -24.31
C MET A 1 23.17 31.95 -23.35
N THR A 2 23.51 30.88 -22.72
CA THR A 2 24.74 30.53 -21.98
C THR A 2 24.43 29.68 -20.73
N LEU A 3 23.95 28.44 -20.91
CA LEU A 3 23.97 27.38 -19.89
C LEU A 3 23.71 25.97 -20.51
N LEU A 4 23.92 25.81 -21.82
CA LEU A 4 23.77 24.52 -22.55
C LEU A 4 25.10 23.95 -23.06
N SER A 5 26.26 24.51 -22.67
CA SER A 5 27.56 24.06 -23.16
C SER A 5 28.40 23.25 -22.17
N ALA A 6 28.01 23.16 -20.90
CA ALA A 6 28.80 22.41 -19.89
C ALA A 6 28.47 20.92 -19.81
N SER A 7 27.25 20.51 -20.10
CA SER A 7 26.83 19.09 -19.98
C SER A 7 27.25 18.23 -21.18
N THR A 8 27.44 18.82 -22.35
CA THR A 8 27.85 18.08 -23.56
C THR A 8 29.36 17.80 -23.56
N ILE A 9 30.16 18.67 -22.94
CA ILE A 9 31.62 18.50 -22.83
C ILE A 9 32.00 17.42 -21.82
N LEU A 10 31.20 17.20 -20.76
CA LEU A 10 31.46 16.14 -19.78
C LEU A 10 31.15 14.73 -20.33
N ILE A 11 30.15 14.61 -21.18
CA ILE A 11 29.76 13.31 -21.79
C ILE A 11 30.73 12.88 -22.89
N ASP A 12 31.32 13.82 -23.62
CA ASP A 12 32.29 13.51 -24.66
C ASP A 12 33.68 13.23 -24.08
N ASN A 13 34.07 13.82 -22.96
CA ASN A 13 35.30 13.47 -22.24
C ASN A 13 35.25 12.06 -21.61
N MET A 14 34.10 11.62 -21.05
CA MET A 14 33.94 10.25 -20.55
C MET A 14 33.95 9.20 -21.67
N LYS A 15 33.55 9.52 -22.88
CA LYS A 15 33.65 8.59 -24.04
C LYS A 15 35.05 8.48 -24.60
N ALA A 16 35.86 9.51 -24.46
CA ALA A 16 37.27 9.49 -24.90
C ALA A 16 38.17 8.66 -23.95
N GLU A 17 37.92 8.70 -22.64
CA GLU A 17 38.67 7.87 -21.67
C GLU A 17 38.40 6.37 -21.77
N ILE A 18 37.17 5.97 -22.20
CA ILE A 18 36.84 4.54 -22.40
C ILE A 18 37.43 3.97 -23.70
N ALA A 19 37.81 4.81 -24.67
CA ALA A 19 38.30 4.36 -25.97
C ALA A 19 39.80 4.11 -26.02
N GLU A 20 40.58 4.50 -25.00
CA GLU A 20 42.05 4.34 -24.98
C GLU A 20 42.59 3.18 -24.16
N MET A 21 41.76 2.32 -23.59
CA MET A 21 42.19 1.09 -22.90
C MET A 21 42.34 -0.06 -23.90
N LYS A 22 43.44 -0.10 -24.63
CA LYS A 22 43.87 -1.32 -25.30
C LYS A 22 44.47 -2.32 -24.28
N PRO A 23 44.22 -3.64 -24.42
CA PRO A 23 44.79 -4.63 -23.53
C PRO A 23 46.32 -4.70 -23.73
N ARG A 24 47.08 -4.51 -22.67
CA ARG A 24 48.50 -4.83 -22.61
C ARG A 24 48.67 -6.31 -22.28
N ASP A 25 49.59 -6.91 -23.02
CA ASP A 25 49.95 -8.30 -23.00
C ASP A 25 50.29 -8.84 -21.60
N SER A 26 49.85 -10.07 -21.38
CA SER A 26 50.15 -10.91 -20.24
C SER A 26 51.65 -11.17 -20.10
N GLN A 27 52.29 -10.61 -19.09
CA GLN A 27 53.46 -11.19 -18.47
C GLN A 27 53.05 -11.77 -17.11
N ILE A 28 53.17 -13.09 -16.99
CA ILE A 28 53.04 -13.83 -15.76
C ILE A 28 54.21 -13.42 -14.86
N VAL A 29 53.89 -12.67 -13.78
CA VAL A 29 54.78 -12.51 -12.64
C VAL A 29 54.15 -13.29 -11.49
N GLU A 30 54.79 -14.40 -11.15
CA GLU A 30 54.51 -15.19 -9.96
C GLU A 30 54.72 -14.36 -8.70
N GLY A 31 53.70 -14.40 -7.79
CA GLY A 31 53.89 -14.24 -6.37
C GLY A 31 53.86 -12.82 -5.80
N VAL A 32 52.76 -12.09 -5.94
CA VAL A 32 52.31 -11.21 -4.85
C VAL A 32 50.79 -11.39 -4.76
N ALA A 33 50.33 -12.01 -3.68
CA ALA A 33 48.92 -11.99 -3.35
C ALA A 33 48.53 -10.52 -3.12
N VAL A 34 47.82 -9.91 -4.08
CA VAL A 34 47.15 -8.66 -3.87
C VAL A 34 46.08 -8.95 -2.82
N ILE A 35 46.42 -8.65 -1.57
CA ILE A 35 45.44 -8.61 -0.48
C ILE A 35 44.43 -7.52 -0.89
N SER A 36 43.32 -7.94 -1.48
CA SER A 36 42.19 -7.02 -1.65
C SER A 36 41.83 -6.48 -0.27
N PRO A 37 41.71 -5.17 -0.07
CA PRO A 37 41.35 -4.63 1.22
C PRO A 37 40.07 -5.33 1.72
N SER A 38 40.00 -5.64 3.01
CA SER A 38 38.80 -6.25 3.63
C SER A 38 37.59 -5.35 3.36
N PRO A 39 36.44 -5.92 2.98
CA PRO A 39 35.26 -5.13 2.70
C PRO A 39 34.81 -4.34 3.95
N SER A 40 34.38 -3.14 3.76
CA SER A 40 33.81 -2.30 4.82
C SER A 40 32.39 -2.73 5.17
N LEU A 41 31.91 -2.31 6.36
CA LEU A 41 30.51 -2.49 6.76
C LEU A 41 29.55 -1.84 5.75
N ARG A 42 29.96 -0.72 5.13
CA ARG A 42 29.17 -0.02 4.10
C ARG A 42 29.05 -0.83 2.82
N GLU A 43 30.12 -1.37 2.33
CA GLU A 43 30.11 -2.25 1.13
C GLU A 43 29.23 -3.49 1.35
N LEU A 44 29.26 -4.08 2.55
CA LEU A 44 28.37 -5.18 2.92
C LEU A 44 26.90 -4.73 2.91
N ALA A 45 26.60 -3.56 3.48
CA ALA A 45 25.26 -3.01 3.52
C ALA A 45 24.70 -2.72 2.11
N GLU A 46 25.52 -2.12 1.25
CA GLU A 46 25.15 -1.86 -0.15
C GLU A 46 24.90 -3.14 -0.94
N LEU A 47 25.66 -4.19 -0.70
CA LEU A 47 25.51 -5.49 -1.34
C LEU A 47 24.10 -6.09 -1.10
N VAL A 48 23.48 -5.78 0.03
CA VAL A 48 22.13 -6.25 0.39
C VAL A 48 21.02 -5.23 0.18
N GLY A 49 21.34 -4.12 -0.49
CA GLY A 49 20.36 -3.11 -0.91
C GLY A 49 20.11 -2.01 0.11
N VAL A 50 20.98 -1.83 1.10
CA VAL A 50 20.95 -0.69 2.02
C VAL A 50 21.65 0.49 1.36
N GLU A 51 21.00 1.65 1.30
CA GLU A 51 21.61 2.91 0.84
C GLU A 51 22.28 3.61 2.03
N CYS A 52 23.62 3.54 2.08
CA CYS A 52 24.41 4.10 3.18
C CYS A 52 24.43 5.63 3.19
N GLU A 53 24.07 6.26 2.08
CA GLU A 53 24.00 7.70 1.90
C GLU A 53 22.70 8.07 1.18
N TYR A 54 22.12 9.21 1.54
CA TYR A 54 20.96 9.76 0.83
C TYR A 54 20.95 11.29 0.92
N VAL A 55 20.22 11.91 -0.01
CA VAL A 55 19.94 13.34 0.01
C VAL A 55 18.50 13.52 0.50
N ASP A 56 18.30 14.40 1.49
CA ASP A 56 17.00 14.69 2.06
C ASP A 56 16.18 15.68 1.19
N GLY A 57 14.97 16.00 1.61
CA GLY A 57 14.09 16.95 0.92
C GLY A 57 14.57 18.43 0.96
N ARG A 58 15.70 18.71 1.59
CA ARG A 58 16.36 20.02 1.66
C ARG A 58 17.69 20.06 0.93
N ASP A 59 17.97 19.06 0.08
CA ASP A 59 19.23 18.87 -0.63
C ASP A 59 20.45 18.68 0.30
N GLN A 60 20.24 18.20 1.57
CA GLN A 60 21.31 17.87 2.49
C GLN A 60 21.68 16.38 2.38
N SER A 61 22.99 16.12 2.31
CA SER A 61 23.52 14.75 2.29
C SER A 61 23.60 14.20 3.71
N HIS A 62 23.09 13.00 3.89
CA HIS A 62 23.13 12.24 5.14
C HIS A 62 23.88 10.94 4.95
N GLN A 63 24.68 10.55 5.94
CA GLN A 63 25.37 9.26 5.98
C GLN A 63 24.90 8.46 7.18
N ALA A 64 24.59 7.19 6.95
CA ALA A 64 24.21 6.26 8.01
C ALA A 64 25.39 6.02 8.98
N THR A 65 25.08 5.95 10.27
CA THR A 65 26.09 5.56 11.29
C THR A 65 26.32 4.05 11.24
N ASP A 66 27.48 3.59 11.71
CA ASP A 66 27.78 2.17 11.79
C ASP A 66 26.81 1.41 12.71
N GLU A 67 26.32 2.07 13.76
CA GLU A 67 25.31 1.50 14.66
C GLU A 67 23.99 1.27 13.92
N THR A 68 23.48 2.28 13.19
CA THR A 68 22.30 2.14 12.34
C THR A 68 22.47 1.02 11.31
N LEU A 69 23.64 0.96 10.64
CA LEU A 69 23.93 -0.10 9.66
C LEU A 69 23.88 -1.49 10.30
N ARG A 70 24.47 -1.69 11.48
CA ARG A 70 24.45 -2.99 12.20
C ARG A 70 23.02 -3.40 12.60
N ILE A 71 22.19 -2.47 13.06
CA ILE A 71 20.79 -2.76 13.40
C ILE A 71 20.01 -3.17 12.15
N ILE A 72 20.15 -2.41 11.06
CA ILE A 72 19.43 -2.71 9.82
C ILE A 72 19.89 -4.01 9.18
N LEU A 73 21.21 -4.29 9.16
CA LEU A 73 21.74 -5.56 8.68
C LEU A 73 21.19 -6.74 9.50
N ARG A 74 21.17 -6.62 10.85
CA ARG A 74 20.59 -7.64 11.73
C ARG A 74 19.09 -7.85 11.40
N THR A 75 18.35 -6.78 11.16
CA THR A 75 16.92 -6.86 10.75
C THR A 75 16.76 -7.57 9.39
N LEU A 76 17.73 -7.43 8.50
CA LEU A 76 17.79 -8.16 7.22
C LEU A 76 18.33 -9.60 7.35
N GLY A 77 18.61 -10.07 8.58
CA GLY A 77 19.08 -11.42 8.87
C GLY A 77 20.61 -11.59 8.78
N ILE A 78 21.37 -10.48 8.89
CA ILE A 78 22.85 -10.47 8.82
C ILE A 78 23.37 -9.90 10.13
N THR A 79 23.91 -10.75 10.97
CA THR A 79 24.45 -10.34 12.29
C THR A 79 25.95 -10.08 12.22
N ILE A 80 26.36 -8.85 12.53
CA ILE A 80 27.75 -8.38 12.51
C ILE A 80 28.14 -7.94 13.92
N GLN A 81 29.08 -8.66 14.52
CA GLN A 81 29.66 -8.35 15.84
C GLN A 81 31.13 -7.91 15.76
N SER A 82 31.83 -8.38 14.73
CA SER A 82 33.28 -8.12 14.50
C SER A 82 33.54 -7.83 13.01
N ASP A 83 34.74 -7.34 12.72
CA ASP A 83 35.17 -7.13 11.33
C ASP A 83 35.37 -8.46 10.57
N ASP A 84 35.73 -9.54 11.28
CA ASP A 84 35.78 -10.90 10.70
C ASP A 84 34.37 -11.36 10.23
N ASP A 85 33.31 -10.93 10.91
CA ASP A 85 31.94 -11.20 10.48
C ASP A 85 31.63 -10.49 9.17
N ILE A 86 32.13 -9.27 8.98
CA ILE A 86 31.91 -8.50 7.74
C ILE A 86 32.53 -9.27 6.56
N GLN A 87 33.77 -9.69 6.69
CA GLN A 87 34.47 -10.45 5.65
C GLN A 87 33.72 -11.76 5.33
N ARG A 88 33.40 -12.54 6.37
CA ARG A 88 32.70 -13.82 6.23
C ARG A 88 31.32 -13.67 5.56
N GLU A 89 30.50 -12.71 5.98
CA GLU A 89 29.18 -12.48 5.43
C GLU A 89 29.24 -11.93 4.00
N TRP A 90 30.20 -11.07 3.71
CA TRP A 90 30.39 -10.53 2.38
C TRP A 90 30.79 -11.62 1.37
N GLU A 91 31.74 -12.52 1.75
CA GLU A 91 32.09 -13.69 0.94
C GLU A 91 30.89 -14.61 0.74
N ARG A 92 30.16 -14.93 1.83
CA ARG A 92 28.97 -15.75 1.78
C ARG A 92 27.91 -15.18 0.81
N LEU A 93 27.62 -13.88 0.88
CA LEU A 93 26.64 -13.23 0.02
C LEU A 93 27.10 -13.14 -1.44
N LYS A 94 28.36 -12.92 -1.71
CA LYS A 94 28.93 -12.99 -3.06
C LYS A 94 28.87 -14.40 -3.66
N GLU A 95 29.15 -15.40 -2.84
CA GLU A 95 29.07 -16.80 -3.26
C GLU A 95 27.60 -17.26 -3.41
N GLU A 96 26.65 -16.67 -2.68
CA GLU A 96 25.25 -17.08 -2.65
C GLU A 96 24.63 -17.14 -4.05
N ARG A 97 24.97 -16.23 -4.95
CA ARG A 97 24.51 -16.22 -6.34
C ARG A 97 24.98 -17.45 -7.15
N TRP A 98 26.01 -18.18 -6.66
CA TRP A 98 26.55 -19.38 -7.27
C TRP A 98 26.21 -20.64 -6.48
N THR A 99 26.03 -20.53 -5.18
CA THR A 99 25.72 -21.70 -4.33
C THR A 99 24.23 -21.98 -4.26
N ARG A 100 23.40 -20.99 -4.60
CA ARG A 100 21.96 -21.15 -4.69
C ARG A 100 21.58 -21.77 -6.03
N VAL A 101 20.95 -22.96 -5.98
CA VAL A 101 20.55 -23.72 -7.18
C VAL A 101 19.56 -22.95 -8.06
N ILE A 102 18.57 -22.28 -7.45
CA ILE A 102 17.54 -21.49 -8.12
C ILE A 102 17.13 -20.29 -7.24
N GLU A 103 16.81 -19.17 -7.83
CA GLU A 103 16.32 -18.01 -7.09
C GLU A 103 14.99 -18.32 -6.41
N PRO A 104 14.70 -17.78 -5.20
CA PRO A 104 13.46 -18.05 -4.46
C PRO A 104 12.21 -17.64 -5.24
N THR A 105 12.34 -16.56 -6.04
CA THR A 105 11.26 -16.04 -6.89
C THR A 105 11.79 -15.76 -8.28
N LEU A 106 10.99 -16.09 -9.28
CA LEU A 106 11.28 -15.92 -10.70
C LEU A 106 10.13 -15.19 -11.38
N LEU A 107 10.48 -14.27 -12.28
CA LEU A 107 9.49 -13.55 -13.09
C LEU A 107 9.36 -14.17 -14.48
N HIS A 108 8.11 -14.30 -14.92
CA HIS A 108 7.78 -14.66 -16.27
C HIS A 108 6.67 -13.75 -16.81
N TYR A 109 6.90 -13.18 -18.00
CA TYR A 109 5.90 -12.38 -18.72
C TYR A 109 5.41 -13.17 -19.93
N PRO A 110 4.26 -13.89 -19.83
CA PRO A 110 3.78 -14.76 -20.88
C PRO A 110 3.48 -14.01 -22.18
N LYS A 111 4.19 -14.36 -23.26
CA LYS A 111 3.91 -13.90 -24.63
C LYS A 111 3.43 -15.06 -25.50
N ALA A 112 2.81 -14.73 -26.66
CA ALA A 112 2.14 -15.69 -27.53
C ALA A 112 3.07 -16.75 -28.15
N ARG A 113 4.01 -17.30 -27.71
CA ARG A 113 4.89 -18.40 -28.21
C ARG A 113 6.16 -18.58 -27.36
N THR A 114 6.22 -17.99 -26.16
CA THR A 114 7.41 -18.11 -25.31
C THR A 114 7.22 -19.16 -24.23
N SER A 115 8.19 -20.05 -24.08
CA SER A 115 8.33 -20.94 -22.91
C SER A 115 8.87 -20.14 -21.73
N CYS A 116 8.56 -20.57 -20.52
CA CYS A 116 9.17 -20.01 -19.31
C CYS A 116 10.61 -20.55 -19.18
N CYS A 117 11.59 -19.65 -19.19
CA CYS A 117 12.99 -20.00 -19.04
C CYS A 117 13.57 -19.23 -17.84
N PHE A 118 14.42 -19.89 -17.06
CA PHE A 118 15.09 -19.27 -15.92
C PHE A 118 16.46 -19.90 -15.68
N PRO A 119 17.39 -19.17 -15.03
CA PRO A 119 18.70 -19.68 -14.67
C PRO A 119 18.62 -20.65 -13.49
N ILE A 120 19.40 -21.71 -13.54
CA ILE A 120 19.72 -22.60 -12.43
C ILE A 120 21.24 -22.70 -12.31
N VAL A 121 21.74 -23.01 -11.13
CA VAL A 121 23.17 -23.20 -10.87
C VAL A 121 23.42 -24.61 -10.38
N LEU A 122 24.35 -25.30 -11.02
CA LEU A 122 24.73 -26.67 -10.70
C LEU A 122 26.18 -26.76 -10.17
N PRO A 123 26.38 -27.30 -8.95
CA PRO A 123 27.71 -27.60 -8.44
C PRO A 123 28.21 -28.94 -9.03
N LEU A 124 28.93 -28.88 -10.13
CA LEU A 124 29.30 -30.10 -10.86
C LEU A 124 30.41 -30.92 -10.21
N ALA A 125 31.23 -30.29 -9.37
CA ALA A 125 32.41 -30.97 -8.78
C ALA A 125 33.17 -31.80 -9.86
N ASN A 126 33.08 -33.12 -9.79
CA ASN A 126 33.68 -34.06 -10.75
C ASN A 126 32.65 -34.63 -11.75
N CYS A 127 31.41 -34.10 -11.79
CA CYS A 127 30.36 -34.61 -12.66
C CYS A 127 30.38 -33.92 -14.03
N SER A 128 30.10 -34.68 -15.10
CA SER A 128 29.83 -34.14 -16.43
C SER A 128 28.34 -33.74 -16.54
N LEU A 129 28.03 -32.71 -17.32
CA LEU A 129 26.67 -32.31 -17.62
C LEU A 129 25.84 -33.43 -18.27
N GLU A 130 26.48 -34.37 -18.94
CA GLU A 130 25.81 -35.52 -19.57
C GLU A 130 25.24 -36.50 -18.54
N THR A 131 25.86 -36.57 -17.35
CA THR A 131 25.40 -37.46 -16.26
C THR A 131 24.37 -36.79 -15.34
N VAL A 132 24.07 -35.50 -15.53
CA VAL A 132 23.10 -34.77 -14.73
C VAL A 132 21.69 -35.03 -15.21
N ALA A 133 20.82 -35.48 -14.30
CA ALA A 133 19.39 -35.64 -14.57
C ALA A 133 18.59 -34.69 -13.65
N LEU A 134 17.69 -33.93 -14.25
CA LEU A 134 16.80 -33.01 -13.54
C LEU A 134 15.35 -33.51 -13.66
N GLU A 135 14.66 -33.56 -12.55
CA GLU A 135 13.20 -33.66 -12.50
C GLU A 135 12.64 -32.31 -12.05
N CYS A 136 11.78 -31.73 -12.86
CA CYS A 136 11.11 -30.46 -12.56
C CYS A 136 9.63 -30.70 -12.38
N ARG A 137 9.09 -30.36 -11.21
CA ARG A 137 7.66 -30.39 -10.91
C ARG A 137 7.14 -28.98 -10.80
N VAL A 138 6.08 -28.68 -11.55
CA VAL A 138 5.42 -27.38 -11.57
C VAL A 138 4.01 -27.54 -11.08
N LYS A 139 3.68 -26.95 -9.93
CA LYS A 139 2.34 -26.98 -9.32
C LYS A 139 1.67 -25.61 -9.50
N ASP A 140 0.47 -25.57 -10.05
CA ASP A 140 -0.31 -24.34 -10.15
C ASP A 140 -1.17 -24.07 -8.89
N GLU A 141 -1.81 -22.92 -8.85
CA GLU A 141 -2.65 -22.49 -7.70
C GLU A 141 -3.88 -23.39 -7.45
N GLN A 142 -4.28 -24.19 -8.44
CA GLN A 142 -5.35 -25.18 -8.33
C GLN A 142 -4.84 -26.55 -7.83
N GLY A 143 -3.52 -26.64 -7.53
CA GLY A 143 -2.88 -27.86 -7.09
C GLY A 143 -2.53 -28.85 -8.21
N LYS A 144 -2.73 -28.50 -9.48
CA LYS A 144 -2.38 -29.35 -10.60
C LYS A 144 -0.88 -29.38 -10.80
N ILE A 145 -0.31 -30.58 -10.76
CA ILE A 145 1.12 -30.84 -10.92
C ILE A 145 1.42 -31.33 -12.34
N ARG A 146 2.47 -30.77 -12.93
CA ARG A 146 3.10 -31.26 -14.17
C ARG A 146 4.55 -31.58 -13.89
N SER A 147 5.01 -32.75 -14.31
CA SER A 147 6.40 -33.21 -14.12
C SER A 147 7.10 -33.34 -15.46
N PHE A 148 8.37 -32.95 -15.50
CA PHE A 148 9.22 -33.04 -16.68
C PHE A 148 10.60 -33.58 -16.26
N ALA A 149 11.14 -34.48 -17.08
CA ALA A 149 12.52 -34.91 -16.96
C ALA A 149 13.37 -34.12 -17.97
N VAL A 150 14.48 -33.56 -17.55
CA VAL A 150 15.39 -32.77 -18.36
C VAL A 150 16.82 -33.31 -18.16
N LYS A 151 17.57 -33.55 -19.23
CA LYS A 151 18.99 -33.88 -19.14
C LYS A 151 19.81 -32.60 -18.97
N GLY A 152 20.84 -32.62 -18.15
CA GLY A 152 21.73 -31.48 -17.95
C GLY A 152 22.34 -30.98 -19.25
N SER A 153 22.72 -31.89 -20.14
CA SER A 153 23.26 -31.56 -21.46
C SER A 153 22.30 -30.86 -22.41
N SER A 154 20.99 -30.91 -22.15
CA SER A 154 19.98 -30.19 -22.95
C SER A 154 19.74 -28.75 -22.46
N CYS A 155 20.28 -28.36 -21.30
CA CYS A 155 20.21 -26.99 -20.80
C CYS A 155 21.34 -26.15 -21.42
N LYS A 156 21.04 -24.91 -21.79
CA LYS A 156 22.05 -23.99 -22.37
C LYS A 156 22.95 -23.45 -21.26
N PRO A 157 24.28 -23.68 -21.28
CA PRO A 157 25.21 -23.03 -20.36
C PRO A 157 25.22 -21.50 -20.58
N LEU A 158 25.28 -20.75 -19.50
CA LEU A 158 25.35 -19.28 -19.51
C LEU A 158 26.70 -18.78 -19.02
N GLU A 159 27.13 -19.24 -17.85
CA GLU A 159 28.33 -18.81 -17.16
C GLU A 159 28.86 -19.97 -16.32
N GLU A 160 30.15 -19.94 -15.99
CA GLU A 160 30.74 -20.87 -15.04
C GLU A 160 31.78 -20.19 -14.13
N THR A 161 32.03 -20.79 -12.98
CA THR A 161 33.05 -20.35 -12.02
C THR A 161 33.54 -21.53 -11.18
N VAL A 162 34.66 -21.33 -10.50
CA VAL A 162 35.17 -22.28 -9.51
C VAL A 162 35.20 -21.58 -8.16
N ILE A 163 34.52 -22.15 -7.16
CA ILE A 163 34.49 -21.63 -5.78
C ILE A 163 34.97 -22.78 -4.87
N ARG A 164 36.00 -22.56 -4.08
CA ARG A 164 36.54 -23.52 -3.14
C ARG A 164 36.81 -24.91 -3.78
N GLY A 165 37.31 -24.90 -5.02
CA GLY A 165 37.61 -26.12 -5.79
C GLY A 165 36.41 -26.83 -6.42
N ILE A 166 35.20 -26.30 -6.26
CA ILE A 166 33.97 -26.82 -6.88
C ILE A 166 33.63 -25.99 -8.11
N ARG A 167 33.47 -26.64 -9.26
CA ARG A 167 32.99 -26.01 -10.49
C ARG A 167 31.49 -25.83 -10.44
N TYR A 168 31.04 -24.59 -10.57
CA TYR A 168 29.62 -24.20 -10.67
C TYR A 168 29.34 -23.78 -12.09
N VAL A 169 28.23 -24.28 -12.65
CA VAL A 169 27.77 -23.90 -13.98
C VAL A 169 26.35 -23.33 -13.88
N ARG A 170 26.19 -22.11 -14.33
CA ARG A 170 24.86 -21.47 -14.48
C ARG A 170 24.29 -21.84 -15.83
N MET A 171 23.07 -22.35 -15.85
CA MET A 171 22.43 -22.89 -17.03
C MET A 171 21.02 -22.35 -17.16
N GLN A 172 20.53 -22.23 -18.38
CA GLN A 172 19.14 -21.88 -18.66
C GLN A 172 18.27 -23.14 -18.72
N LEU A 173 17.37 -23.30 -17.75
CA LEU A 173 16.35 -24.32 -17.78
C LEU A 173 15.08 -23.77 -18.46
N SER A 174 14.52 -24.53 -19.41
CA SER A 174 13.30 -24.18 -20.12
C SER A 174 12.17 -25.13 -19.74
N LEU A 175 11.07 -24.57 -19.22
CA LEU A 175 9.85 -25.37 -18.95
C LEU A 175 9.13 -25.67 -20.25
N PRO A 176 8.76 -26.92 -20.53
CA PRO A 176 7.95 -27.25 -21.69
C PRO A 176 6.50 -26.73 -21.53
N GLY A 177 6.01 -26.14 -22.59
CA GLY A 177 4.66 -25.56 -22.62
C GLY A 177 4.59 -24.13 -22.10
N ARG A 178 3.37 -23.61 -22.02
CA ARG A 178 3.12 -22.23 -21.59
C ARG A 178 2.62 -22.20 -20.16
N LEU A 179 3.06 -21.19 -19.42
CA LEU A 179 2.41 -20.78 -18.20
C LEU A 179 1.35 -19.71 -18.52
N ARG A 180 0.16 -19.85 -17.94
CA ARG A 180 -0.86 -18.78 -17.92
C ARG A 180 -0.49 -17.79 -16.85
N LEU A 181 -1.21 -16.65 -16.79
CA LEU A 181 -1.08 -15.73 -15.67
C LEU A 181 -1.41 -16.46 -14.37
N GLY A 182 -0.52 -16.37 -13.37
CA GLY A 182 -0.67 -17.08 -12.11
C GLY A 182 0.63 -17.26 -11.34
N TYR A 183 0.52 -17.87 -10.18
CA TYR A 183 1.65 -18.29 -9.35
C TYR A 183 1.88 -19.80 -9.53
N TYR A 184 3.15 -20.19 -9.62
CA TYR A 184 3.53 -21.59 -9.82
C TYR A 184 4.66 -21.96 -8.86
N GLU A 185 4.46 -22.99 -8.06
CA GLU A 185 5.52 -23.60 -7.27
C GLU A 185 6.34 -24.50 -8.20
N VAL A 186 7.64 -24.23 -8.31
CA VAL A 186 8.59 -25.04 -9.08
C VAL A 186 9.49 -25.76 -8.10
N MET A 187 9.50 -27.08 -8.16
CA MET A 187 10.39 -27.96 -7.39
C MET A 187 11.33 -28.64 -8.36
N LEU A 188 12.61 -28.57 -8.08
CA LEU A 188 13.68 -29.23 -8.83
C LEU A 188 14.31 -30.32 -7.97
N THR A 189 14.38 -31.53 -8.50
CA THR A 189 15.19 -32.62 -7.98
C THR A 189 16.30 -32.90 -8.98
N ILE A 190 17.56 -32.70 -8.57
CA ILE A 190 18.74 -32.75 -9.42
C ILE A 190 19.64 -33.88 -8.96
N LYS A 191 19.88 -34.85 -9.84
CA LYS A 191 20.77 -35.99 -9.59
C LYS A 191 22.16 -35.70 -10.17
N LEU A 192 23.16 -35.65 -9.30
CA LEU A 192 24.58 -35.38 -9.62
C LEU A 192 25.41 -36.62 -9.18
N GLY A 193 25.48 -37.63 -10.02
CA GLY A 193 26.06 -38.92 -9.61
C GLY A 193 25.26 -39.56 -8.46
N SER A 194 25.91 -39.79 -7.32
CA SER A 194 25.26 -40.30 -6.10
C SER A 194 24.54 -39.22 -5.25
N ARG A 195 24.77 -37.94 -5.53
CA ARG A 195 24.17 -36.81 -4.79
C ARG A 195 22.83 -36.43 -5.39
N VAL A 196 21.88 -36.10 -4.53
CA VAL A 196 20.58 -35.51 -4.92
C VAL A 196 20.47 -34.14 -4.27
N LEU A 197 20.17 -33.12 -5.06
CA LEU A 197 19.85 -31.78 -4.59
C LEU A 197 18.37 -31.49 -4.83
N GLU A 198 17.75 -30.87 -3.86
CA GLU A 198 16.38 -30.36 -3.99
C GLU A 198 16.38 -28.85 -3.90
N ALA A 199 15.59 -28.20 -4.72
CA ALA A 199 15.46 -26.76 -4.72
C ALA A 199 14.04 -26.36 -5.13
N GLN A 200 13.55 -25.25 -4.59
CA GLN A 200 12.21 -24.74 -4.89
C GLN A 200 12.22 -23.26 -5.22
N SER A 201 11.26 -22.83 -6.00
CA SER A 201 11.07 -21.44 -6.41
C SER A 201 9.61 -21.15 -6.67
N LEU A 202 9.22 -19.89 -6.49
CA LEU A 202 7.93 -19.38 -6.97
C LEU A 202 8.12 -18.67 -8.32
N VAL A 203 7.42 -19.12 -9.34
CA VAL A 203 7.32 -18.38 -10.60
C VAL A 203 6.08 -17.48 -10.56
N ILE A 204 6.29 -16.18 -10.71
CA ILE A 204 5.24 -15.18 -10.89
C ILE A 204 5.04 -14.98 -12.41
N ALA A 205 4.03 -15.61 -12.97
CA ALA A 205 3.65 -15.40 -14.36
C ALA A 205 2.67 -14.24 -14.47
N ALA A 206 3.17 -13.03 -14.73
CA ALA A 206 2.43 -11.77 -14.62
C ALA A 206 2.24 -11.07 -15.97
N PRO A 207 1.22 -10.21 -16.14
CA PRO A 207 1.15 -9.26 -17.24
C PRO A 207 2.20 -8.15 -17.03
N GLN A 208 2.57 -7.45 -18.09
CA GLN A 208 3.54 -6.33 -18.00
C GLN A 208 2.94 -5.08 -17.35
N HIS A 209 1.61 -4.94 -17.37
CA HIS A 209 0.91 -3.74 -16.89
C HIS A 209 -0.28 -4.11 -16.01
N CYS A 210 -0.56 -3.28 -15.01
CA CYS A 210 -1.79 -3.31 -14.26
C CYS A 210 -3.01 -3.10 -15.17
N TYR A 211 -4.17 -3.51 -14.69
CA TYR A 211 -5.42 -3.37 -15.42
C TYR A 211 -5.79 -1.90 -15.60
N LEU A 212 -6.04 -1.52 -16.83
CA LEU A 212 -6.67 -0.25 -17.18
C LEU A 212 -7.89 -0.57 -18.07
N PRO A 213 -9.06 -0.02 -17.78
CA PRO A 213 -10.22 -0.18 -18.64
C PRO A 213 -9.92 0.30 -20.06
N PRO A 214 -10.44 -0.39 -21.10
CA PRO A 214 -10.20 0.01 -22.47
C PRO A 214 -10.81 1.39 -22.77
N GLY A 215 -10.14 2.16 -23.62
CA GLY A 215 -10.54 3.51 -24.01
C GLY A 215 -10.00 4.62 -23.12
N SER A 216 -10.24 5.86 -23.52
CA SER A 216 -9.73 7.08 -22.90
C SER A 216 -10.78 7.80 -22.03
N LYS A 217 -11.73 7.06 -21.43
CA LYS A 217 -12.76 7.69 -20.61
C LYS A 217 -12.14 8.33 -19.37
N ARG A 218 -12.52 9.58 -19.15
CA ARG A 218 -12.18 10.33 -17.96
C ARG A 218 -13.31 10.20 -16.97
N GLU A 219 -13.04 9.50 -15.87
CA GLU A 219 -14.03 9.22 -14.82
C GLU A 219 -13.83 10.19 -13.64
N TRP A 220 -14.83 10.23 -12.75
CA TRP A 220 -14.72 10.95 -11.50
C TRP A 220 -15.39 10.20 -10.36
N GLY A 221 -14.97 10.48 -9.14
CA GLY A 221 -15.47 9.88 -7.92
C GLY A 221 -15.49 10.87 -6.77
N ILE A 222 -15.93 10.39 -5.61
CA ILE A 222 -16.03 11.17 -4.36
C ILE A 222 -15.23 10.44 -3.29
N GLY A 223 -14.30 11.15 -2.66
CA GLY A 223 -13.59 10.71 -1.45
C GLY A 223 -14.48 10.93 -0.23
N VAL A 224 -14.59 9.93 0.62
CA VAL A 224 -15.45 9.92 1.81
C VAL A 224 -14.71 9.35 3.00
N GLN A 225 -14.63 10.10 4.09
CA GLN A 225 -14.20 9.56 5.38
C GLN A 225 -15.42 8.90 6.05
N LEU A 226 -15.56 7.57 5.86
CA LEU A 226 -16.78 6.85 6.25
C LEU A 226 -17.09 7.01 7.74
N TYR A 227 -16.06 6.97 8.61
CA TYR A 227 -16.23 7.10 10.06
C TYR A 227 -16.95 8.41 10.44
N GLY A 228 -16.71 9.49 9.69
CA GLY A 228 -17.24 10.83 9.97
C GLY A 228 -18.71 11.04 9.57
N ILE A 229 -19.34 10.09 8.90
CA ILE A 229 -20.72 10.23 8.41
C ILE A 229 -21.70 10.33 9.58
N ARG A 230 -22.55 11.39 9.57
CA ARG A 230 -23.66 11.53 10.50
C ARG A 230 -24.94 10.97 9.87
N SER A 231 -25.55 9.99 10.51
CA SER A 231 -26.88 9.52 10.15
C SER A 231 -27.70 9.13 11.38
N GLN A 232 -29.02 9.05 11.23
CA GLN A 232 -29.90 8.55 12.29
C GLN A 232 -29.88 7.03 12.40
N ASP A 233 -29.33 6.34 11.39
CA ASP A 233 -29.36 4.88 11.30
C ASP A 233 -28.07 4.24 11.85
N ASN A 234 -26.94 4.97 11.90
CA ASN A 234 -25.68 4.42 12.41
C ASN A 234 -25.58 4.53 13.94
N TRP A 235 -24.60 3.84 14.50
CA TRP A 235 -24.38 3.76 15.94
C TRP A 235 -23.21 4.63 16.41
N GLY A 236 -23.16 5.89 15.95
CA GLY A 236 -22.14 6.87 16.35
C GLY A 236 -20.91 6.91 15.44
N ILE A 237 -20.79 6.01 14.49
CA ILE A 237 -19.78 5.95 13.44
C ILE A 237 -20.48 5.60 12.13
N GLY A 238 -20.08 6.21 11.02
CA GLY A 238 -20.60 5.84 9.70
C GLY A 238 -20.29 4.37 9.36
N ASP A 239 -21.25 3.67 8.77
CA ASP A 239 -21.20 2.23 8.56
C ASP A 239 -21.50 1.81 7.12
N PHE A 240 -21.47 0.51 6.83
CA PHE A 240 -21.74 -0.03 5.49
C PHE A 240 -23.15 0.28 4.95
N ARG A 241 -24.13 0.56 5.81
CA ARG A 241 -25.46 1.03 5.36
C ARG A 241 -25.40 2.47 4.90
N ASP A 242 -24.68 3.33 5.61
CA ASP A 242 -24.46 4.71 5.17
C ASP A 242 -23.72 4.72 3.82
N LEU A 243 -22.66 3.90 3.70
CA LEU A 243 -21.93 3.74 2.45
C LEU A 243 -22.84 3.23 1.31
N GLU A 244 -23.71 2.26 1.57
CA GLU A 244 -24.73 1.80 0.61
C GLU A 244 -25.60 2.96 0.09
N ARG A 245 -26.03 3.87 0.98
CA ARG A 245 -26.84 5.03 0.61
C ARG A 245 -26.07 6.04 -0.22
N ILE A 246 -24.82 6.31 0.15
CA ILE A 246 -23.92 7.19 -0.60
C ILE A 246 -23.68 6.62 -2.00
N MET A 247 -23.34 5.35 -2.12
CA MET A 247 -23.10 4.68 -3.40
C MET A 247 -24.31 4.76 -4.33
N LYS A 248 -25.54 4.56 -3.79
CA LYS A 248 -26.77 4.69 -4.57
C LYS A 248 -26.99 6.11 -5.11
N ALA A 249 -26.73 7.12 -4.29
CA ALA A 249 -26.86 8.51 -4.71
C ALA A 249 -25.77 8.90 -5.70
N ALA A 250 -24.53 8.55 -5.42
CA ALA A 250 -23.38 8.85 -6.27
C ALA A 250 -23.53 8.30 -7.69
N GLY A 251 -23.92 7.04 -7.84
CA GLY A 251 -24.10 6.45 -9.16
C GLY A 251 -25.36 6.92 -9.87
N LYS A 252 -26.52 6.89 -9.18
CA LYS A 252 -27.81 7.19 -9.82
C LYS A 252 -28.09 8.68 -10.01
N ILE A 253 -27.73 9.51 -9.03
CA ILE A 253 -28.05 10.94 -9.03
C ILE A 253 -26.88 11.75 -9.55
N TRP A 254 -25.68 11.58 -8.98
CA TRP A 254 -24.50 12.40 -9.29
C TRP A 254 -23.74 11.91 -10.51
N LYS A 255 -23.95 10.66 -10.95
CA LYS A 255 -23.26 10.04 -12.09
C LYS A 255 -21.74 9.90 -11.87
N ALA A 256 -21.31 9.76 -10.63
CA ALA A 256 -19.95 9.40 -10.27
C ALA A 256 -19.66 7.94 -10.67
N ALA A 257 -18.40 7.63 -10.90
CA ALA A 257 -17.95 6.27 -11.27
C ALA A 257 -17.47 5.46 -10.08
N THR A 258 -17.02 6.12 -9.01
CA THR A 258 -16.43 5.47 -7.82
C THR A 258 -16.69 6.28 -6.55
N ILE A 259 -16.61 5.58 -5.41
CA ILE A 259 -16.51 6.17 -4.07
C ILE A 259 -15.18 5.72 -3.46
N GLY A 260 -14.30 6.68 -3.17
CA GLY A 260 -13.07 6.47 -2.41
C GLY A 260 -13.36 6.48 -0.91
N ILE A 261 -12.76 5.57 -0.20
CA ILE A 261 -12.91 5.46 1.25
C ILE A 261 -11.53 5.32 1.90
N GLN A 262 -11.41 5.82 3.14
CA GLN A 262 -10.23 5.54 3.96
C GLN A 262 -10.07 4.01 4.17
N PRO A 263 -8.89 3.54 4.62
CA PRO A 263 -8.68 2.14 4.94
C PRO A 263 -9.75 1.60 5.91
N LEU A 264 -10.33 0.43 5.61
CA LEU A 264 -11.36 -0.22 6.42
C LEU A 264 -10.79 -1.36 7.29
N HIS A 265 -9.51 -1.39 7.48
CA HIS A 265 -8.79 -2.47 8.15
C HIS A 265 -9.03 -2.49 9.66
N SER A 266 -8.85 -3.68 10.26
CA SER A 266 -8.89 -3.86 11.71
C SER A 266 -7.78 -3.04 12.38
N LEU A 267 -8.12 -2.34 13.46
CA LEU A 267 -7.18 -1.55 14.24
C LEU A 267 -6.77 -2.30 15.52
N THR A 268 -5.65 -1.91 16.08
CA THR A 268 -5.28 -2.30 17.44
C THR A 268 -6.17 -1.52 18.42
N PRO A 269 -6.69 -2.15 19.49
CA PRO A 269 -7.52 -1.46 20.49
C PRO A 269 -6.86 -0.17 20.98
N GLY A 270 -7.66 0.90 21.09
CA GLY A 270 -7.20 2.24 21.48
C GLY A 270 -6.60 3.09 20.36
N LEU A 271 -6.26 2.52 19.22
CA LEU A 271 -5.79 3.28 18.05
C LEU A 271 -6.96 3.72 17.16
N ARG A 272 -6.79 4.84 16.48
CA ARG A 272 -7.86 5.48 15.69
C ARG A 272 -7.46 5.72 14.24
N SER A 273 -6.16 5.86 13.97
CA SER A 273 -5.67 6.07 12.61
C SER A 273 -5.91 4.85 11.73
N PRO A 274 -6.68 4.96 10.63
CA PRO A 274 -6.88 3.87 9.70
C PRO A 274 -5.60 3.49 8.94
N TYR A 275 -4.56 4.36 9.01
CA TYR A 275 -3.25 4.11 8.40
C TYR A 275 -2.27 3.38 9.32
N SER A 276 -2.67 3.08 10.57
CA SER A 276 -1.92 2.23 11.51
C SER A 276 -2.71 0.96 11.88
N PRO A 277 -3.00 0.09 10.89
CA PRO A 277 -3.85 -1.07 11.11
C PRO A 277 -3.14 -2.18 11.91
N SER A 278 -3.93 -2.91 12.70
CA SER A 278 -3.52 -4.19 13.28
C SER A 278 -3.33 -5.25 12.20
N SER A 279 -4.18 -5.24 11.18
CA SER A 279 -4.10 -6.14 10.04
C SER A 279 -4.55 -5.43 8.77
N ARG A 280 -3.77 -5.56 7.68
CA ARG A 280 -4.15 -5.14 6.32
C ARG A 280 -4.95 -6.20 5.55
N LEU A 281 -5.21 -7.32 6.20
CA LEU A 281 -5.89 -8.50 5.63
C LEU A 281 -7.31 -8.69 6.19
N CYS A 282 -7.62 -8.07 7.33
CA CYS A 282 -8.89 -8.24 8.04
C CYS A 282 -9.62 -6.92 8.25
N TRP A 283 -10.93 -6.97 8.28
CA TRP A 283 -11.79 -5.80 8.29
C TRP A 283 -12.13 -5.32 9.70
N ASN A 284 -12.31 -4.02 9.86
CA ASN A 284 -12.74 -3.41 11.10
C ASN A 284 -14.26 -3.60 11.33
N PRO A 285 -14.67 -4.32 12.39
CA PRO A 285 -16.07 -4.59 12.67
C PRO A 285 -16.90 -3.36 13.02
N LEU A 286 -16.26 -2.24 13.36
CA LEU A 286 -16.96 -1.00 13.66
C LEU A 286 -17.75 -0.45 12.48
N TYR A 287 -17.39 -0.83 11.24
CA TYR A 287 -18.15 -0.44 10.04
C TYR A 287 -19.34 -1.36 9.74
N LEU A 288 -19.55 -2.46 10.50
CA LEU A 288 -20.76 -3.27 10.34
C LEU A 288 -22.02 -2.51 10.74
N ASN A 289 -23.03 -2.62 9.90
CA ASN A 289 -24.39 -2.25 10.30
C ASN A 289 -25.09 -3.48 10.90
N LEU A 290 -25.26 -3.48 12.22
CA LEU A 290 -25.77 -4.65 12.96
C LEU A 290 -27.26 -4.92 12.69
N GLU A 291 -28.05 -3.89 12.41
CA GLU A 291 -29.48 -4.04 12.11
C GLU A 291 -29.74 -4.73 10.74
N GLN A 292 -28.71 -4.76 9.86
CA GLN A 292 -28.77 -5.51 8.62
C GLN A 292 -28.41 -7.00 8.76
N VAL A 293 -27.90 -7.41 9.91
CA VAL A 293 -27.55 -8.82 10.20
C VAL A 293 -28.85 -9.64 10.30
N ALA A 294 -28.81 -10.85 9.74
CA ALA A 294 -30.01 -11.70 9.71
C ALA A 294 -30.50 -12.05 11.11
N GLU A 295 -29.57 -12.33 12.02
CA GLU A 295 -29.83 -12.69 13.42
C GLU A 295 -30.47 -11.54 14.21
N TYR A 296 -30.16 -10.28 13.87
CA TYR A 296 -30.85 -9.12 14.44
C TYR A 296 -32.32 -9.13 14.07
N ARG A 297 -32.62 -9.39 12.80
CA ARG A 297 -34.01 -9.41 12.30
C ARG A 297 -34.83 -10.57 12.84
N SER A 298 -34.17 -11.71 13.13
CA SER A 298 -34.83 -12.91 13.68
C SER A 298 -34.93 -12.95 15.20
N SER A 299 -34.30 -12.00 15.92
CA SER A 299 -34.27 -11.96 17.38
C SER A 299 -35.06 -10.80 17.98
N PRO A 300 -36.33 -11.02 18.43
CA PRO A 300 -37.09 -10.00 19.14
C PRO A 300 -36.38 -9.51 20.42
N LYS A 301 -35.61 -10.39 21.09
CA LYS A 301 -34.85 -10.05 22.29
C LYS A 301 -33.81 -8.95 22.01
N ILE A 302 -33.00 -9.12 20.96
CA ILE A 302 -31.96 -8.12 20.59
C ILE A 302 -32.63 -6.83 20.10
N GLN A 303 -33.70 -6.94 19.31
CA GLN A 303 -34.46 -5.76 18.89
C GLN A 303 -35.06 -5.00 20.09
N HIS A 304 -35.55 -5.72 21.09
CA HIS A 304 -36.05 -5.11 22.33
C HIS A 304 -34.92 -4.41 23.09
N LEU A 305 -33.76 -5.07 23.26
CA LEU A 305 -32.58 -4.49 23.90
C LEU A 305 -32.21 -3.16 23.27
N VAL A 306 -32.09 -3.12 21.93
CA VAL A 306 -31.73 -1.91 21.18
C VAL A 306 -32.79 -0.81 21.35
N ARG A 307 -34.07 -1.16 21.52
CA ARG A 307 -35.19 -0.19 21.73
C ARG A 307 -35.30 0.30 23.17
N THR A 308 -34.61 -0.25 24.14
CA THR A 308 -34.66 0.22 25.53
C THR A 308 -34.23 1.67 25.65
N LYS A 309 -34.84 2.40 26.60
CA LYS A 309 -34.48 3.81 26.88
C LYS A 309 -33.01 3.99 27.14
N LYS A 310 -32.37 3.07 27.89
CA LYS A 310 -30.92 3.10 28.19
C LYS A 310 -30.09 3.02 26.92
N PHE A 311 -30.38 2.05 26.03
CA PHE A 311 -29.64 1.87 24.79
C PHE A 311 -29.84 3.05 23.83
N GLN A 312 -31.06 3.54 23.68
CA GLN A 312 -31.37 4.69 22.84
C GLN A 312 -30.69 5.97 23.34
N ALA A 313 -30.61 6.16 24.67
CA ALA A 313 -29.86 7.28 25.26
C ALA A 313 -28.36 7.21 24.94
N ALA A 314 -27.76 6.01 25.00
CA ALA A 314 -26.36 5.81 24.60
C ALA A 314 -26.17 6.12 23.10
N LEU A 315 -27.05 5.62 22.22
CA LEU A 315 -27.01 5.94 20.78
C LEU A 315 -27.15 7.44 20.51
N HIS A 316 -28.07 8.10 21.22
CA HIS A 316 -28.27 9.54 21.08
C HIS A 316 -26.98 10.30 21.44
N LYS A 317 -26.35 9.96 22.57
CA LYS A 317 -25.06 10.56 22.99
C LYS A 317 -24.00 10.39 21.90
N LEU A 318 -23.82 9.17 21.36
CA LEU A 318 -22.85 8.90 20.31
C LEU A 318 -23.15 9.64 19.02
N ARG A 319 -24.43 9.71 18.61
CA ARG A 319 -24.85 10.40 17.38
C ARG A 319 -24.75 11.92 17.46
N SER A 320 -24.98 12.52 18.65
CA SER A 320 -24.92 13.96 18.86
C SER A 320 -23.47 14.47 19.08
N SER A 321 -22.53 13.60 19.41
CA SER A 321 -21.14 13.98 19.62
C SER A 321 -20.54 14.66 18.39
N GLN A 322 -19.67 15.66 18.61
CA GLN A 322 -18.90 16.30 17.55
C GLN A 322 -17.85 15.36 16.97
N PHE A 323 -17.30 14.49 17.77
CA PHE A 323 -16.26 13.53 17.41
C PHE A 323 -16.77 12.09 17.54
N VAL A 324 -16.17 11.18 16.80
CA VAL A 324 -16.40 9.74 16.98
C VAL A 324 -15.78 9.30 18.29
N ASP A 325 -16.58 8.67 19.15
CA ASP A 325 -16.15 7.98 20.36
C ASP A 325 -15.98 6.49 20.04
N TYR A 326 -14.77 6.12 19.58
CA TYR A 326 -14.49 4.76 19.10
C TYR A 326 -14.68 3.72 20.19
N ASP A 327 -14.22 4.01 21.44
CA ASP A 327 -14.25 3.07 22.56
C ASP A 327 -15.69 2.76 22.97
N ALA A 328 -16.53 3.79 23.05
CA ALA A 328 -17.95 3.59 23.37
C ALA A 328 -18.73 2.92 22.22
N VAL A 329 -18.39 3.23 20.96
CA VAL A 329 -18.97 2.54 19.78
C VAL A 329 -18.55 1.07 19.77
N GLU A 330 -17.28 0.75 20.04
CA GLU A 330 -16.75 -0.60 20.08
C GLU A 330 -17.44 -1.41 21.18
N THR A 331 -17.48 -0.90 22.42
CA THR A 331 -18.16 -1.54 23.53
C THR A 331 -19.62 -1.88 23.19
N LEU A 332 -20.35 -0.93 22.59
CA LEU A 332 -21.75 -1.11 22.26
C LEU A 332 -21.93 -2.14 21.13
N LYS A 333 -21.13 -2.06 20.07
CA LYS A 333 -21.23 -2.96 18.91
C LYS A 333 -20.78 -4.37 19.24
N MET A 334 -19.65 -4.53 19.95
CA MET A 334 -19.14 -5.85 20.30
C MET A 334 -20.09 -6.61 21.22
N SER A 335 -20.68 -5.95 22.24
CA SER A 335 -21.70 -6.57 23.09
C SER A 335 -22.89 -7.13 22.30
N VAL A 336 -23.39 -6.38 21.31
CA VAL A 336 -24.50 -6.85 20.47
C VAL A 336 -24.04 -7.91 19.47
N LEU A 337 -22.80 -7.85 18.96
CA LEU A 337 -22.24 -8.92 18.11
C LEU A 337 -22.15 -10.26 18.84
N GLU A 338 -21.83 -10.26 20.14
CA GLU A 338 -21.85 -11.48 20.97
C GLU A 338 -23.24 -12.07 21.09
N ASP A 339 -24.25 -11.21 21.37
CA ASP A 339 -25.64 -11.64 21.39
C ASP A 339 -26.09 -12.22 20.03
N LEU A 340 -25.72 -11.56 18.93
CA LEU A 340 -26.01 -12.02 17.56
C LEU A 340 -25.34 -13.38 17.27
N TYR A 341 -24.08 -13.56 17.69
CA TYR A 341 -23.41 -14.85 17.57
C TYR A 341 -24.10 -15.95 18.38
N GLY A 342 -24.55 -15.63 19.59
CA GLY A 342 -25.34 -16.56 20.41
C GLY A 342 -26.59 -17.01 19.68
N VAL A 343 -27.34 -16.10 19.08
CA VAL A 343 -28.54 -16.41 18.24
C VAL A 343 -28.14 -17.24 17.01
N PHE A 344 -27.07 -16.85 16.32
CA PHE A 344 -26.55 -17.58 15.16
C PHE A 344 -26.18 -19.02 15.52
N LYS A 345 -25.49 -19.21 16.64
CA LYS A 345 -25.09 -20.54 17.14
C LYS A 345 -26.29 -21.44 17.36
N GLN A 346 -27.31 -20.96 18.06
CA GLN A 346 -28.52 -21.70 18.36
C GLN A 346 -29.41 -21.96 17.12
N GLN A 347 -29.61 -20.97 16.27
CA GLN A 347 -30.56 -21.06 15.16
C GLN A 347 -29.96 -21.68 13.89
N HIS A 348 -28.64 -21.55 13.70
CA HIS A 348 -28.00 -21.88 12.42
C HIS A 348 -26.82 -22.84 12.52
N LEU A 349 -25.91 -22.63 13.48
CA LEU A 349 -24.68 -23.40 13.55
C LEU A 349 -24.95 -24.82 14.09
N GLN A 350 -25.60 -24.93 15.26
CA GLN A 350 -25.95 -26.23 15.88
C GLN A 350 -26.91 -27.05 15.02
N PRO A 351 -28.02 -26.46 14.47
CA PRO A 351 -28.94 -27.22 13.61
C PRO A 351 -28.39 -27.44 12.19
N ARG A 352 -27.20 -26.92 11.87
CA ARG A 352 -26.56 -27.00 10.53
C ARG A 352 -27.46 -26.56 9.39
N THR A 353 -28.16 -25.44 9.56
CA THR A 353 -29.00 -24.85 8.51
C THR A 353 -28.17 -24.45 7.26
N ARG A 354 -28.81 -24.05 6.18
CA ARG A 354 -28.11 -23.51 5.01
C ARG A 354 -27.13 -22.39 5.38
N ARG A 355 -27.54 -21.47 6.27
CA ARG A 355 -26.72 -20.34 6.73
C ARG A 355 -25.55 -20.82 7.59
N GLY A 356 -25.78 -21.79 8.49
CA GLY A 356 -24.71 -22.41 9.26
C GLY A 356 -23.69 -23.15 8.39
N ARG A 357 -24.16 -23.88 7.36
CA ARG A 357 -23.26 -24.53 6.38
C ARG A 357 -22.45 -23.53 5.55
N MET A 358 -23.02 -22.37 5.20
CA MET A 358 -22.29 -21.31 4.51
C MET A 358 -21.15 -20.76 5.39
N PHE A 359 -21.41 -20.53 6.67
CA PHE A 359 -20.40 -20.11 7.63
C PHE A 359 -19.29 -21.17 7.80
N LEU A 360 -19.65 -22.43 8.01
CA LEU A 360 -18.67 -23.50 8.15
C LEU A 360 -17.79 -23.65 6.90
N ARG A 361 -18.37 -23.47 5.72
CA ARG A 361 -17.60 -23.42 4.47
C ARG A 361 -16.65 -22.23 4.44
N PHE A 362 -17.09 -21.04 4.87
CA PHE A 362 -16.23 -19.87 4.99
C PHE A 362 -15.05 -20.17 5.92
N VAL A 363 -15.27 -20.75 7.11
CA VAL A 363 -14.20 -21.13 8.04
C VAL A 363 -13.25 -22.15 7.41
N GLN A 364 -13.78 -23.19 6.77
CA GLN A 364 -12.98 -24.25 6.14
C GLN A 364 -12.13 -23.74 4.97
N GLN A 365 -12.62 -22.77 4.22
CA GLN A 365 -11.95 -22.18 3.08
C GLN A 365 -11.14 -20.92 3.42
N SER A 366 -11.10 -20.55 4.71
CA SER A 366 -10.35 -19.38 5.16
C SER A 366 -8.87 -19.58 4.94
N PRO A 367 -8.18 -18.56 4.39
CA PRO A 367 -6.73 -18.57 4.30
C PRO A 367 -6.10 -18.47 5.69
N ASP A 368 -4.85 -18.92 5.82
CA ASP A 368 -4.12 -18.96 7.09
C ASP A 368 -4.08 -17.62 7.81
N TYR A 369 -3.97 -16.52 7.09
CA TYR A 369 -3.94 -15.20 7.72
C TYR A 369 -5.21 -14.90 8.53
N LEU A 370 -6.39 -15.35 8.07
CA LEU A 370 -7.63 -15.13 8.80
C LEU A 370 -7.68 -15.99 10.07
N THR A 371 -7.15 -17.20 9.99
CA THR A 371 -7.00 -18.07 11.17
C THR A 371 -6.07 -17.46 12.20
N ARG A 372 -4.89 -16.99 11.77
CA ARG A 372 -3.91 -16.28 12.63
C ARG A 372 -4.53 -15.03 13.25
N PHE A 373 -5.26 -14.24 12.47
CA PHE A 373 -5.98 -13.06 12.97
C PHE A 373 -6.99 -13.44 14.06
N CYS A 374 -7.82 -14.45 13.83
CA CYS A 374 -8.80 -14.89 14.83
C CYS A 374 -8.12 -15.41 16.12
N ILE A 375 -7.04 -16.17 15.99
CA ILE A 375 -6.24 -16.62 17.15
C ILE A 375 -5.68 -15.42 17.91
N PHE A 376 -5.09 -14.46 17.20
CA PHE A 376 -4.55 -13.24 17.79
C PHE A 376 -5.61 -12.47 18.59
N GLN A 377 -6.84 -12.33 18.05
CA GLN A 377 -7.92 -11.65 18.75
C GLN A 377 -8.28 -12.38 20.06
N VAL A 378 -8.37 -13.71 20.04
CA VAL A 378 -8.68 -14.50 21.25
C VAL A 378 -7.53 -14.46 22.26
N LEU A 379 -6.28 -14.49 21.81
CA LEU A 379 -5.11 -14.32 22.69
C LEU A 379 -5.07 -12.92 23.31
N THR A 380 -5.40 -11.89 22.54
CA THR A 380 -5.47 -10.49 23.04
C THR A 380 -6.52 -10.37 24.16
N GLU A 381 -7.70 -11.01 24.00
CA GLU A 381 -8.71 -11.06 25.07
C GLU A 381 -8.21 -11.87 26.27
N PHE A 382 -7.61 -13.03 26.03
CA PHE A 382 -7.10 -13.92 27.06
C PHE A 382 -6.02 -13.26 27.94
N PHE A 383 -5.14 -12.47 27.31
CA PHE A 383 -4.10 -11.70 27.99
C PHE A 383 -4.53 -10.27 28.34
N HIS A 384 -5.86 -10.02 28.38
CA HIS A 384 -6.43 -8.73 28.83
C HIS A 384 -5.89 -7.48 28.13
N GLY A 385 -5.63 -7.57 26.81
CA GLY A 385 -5.13 -6.47 26.00
C GLY A 385 -3.64 -6.17 26.14
N VAL A 386 -2.89 -7.01 26.85
CA VAL A 386 -1.43 -6.91 26.89
C VAL A 386 -0.87 -7.11 25.48
N VAL A 387 0.11 -6.29 25.09
CA VAL A 387 0.74 -6.38 23.76
C VAL A 387 1.43 -7.74 23.56
N TRP A 388 1.37 -8.29 22.36
CA TRP A 388 1.80 -9.66 22.09
C TRP A 388 3.29 -9.93 22.40
N ARG A 389 4.13 -8.91 22.33
CA ARG A 389 5.55 -9.04 22.69
C ARG A 389 5.79 -9.26 24.17
N ALA A 390 4.81 -8.93 25.01
CA ALA A 390 4.85 -9.18 26.46
C ALA A 390 4.07 -10.44 26.87
N TRP A 391 3.50 -11.20 25.93
CA TRP A 391 2.92 -12.51 26.23
C TRP A 391 4.01 -13.50 26.65
N PRO A 392 3.67 -14.63 27.30
CA PRO A 392 4.62 -15.73 27.49
C PRO A 392 5.23 -16.17 26.15
N SER A 393 6.53 -16.50 26.15
CA SER A 393 7.29 -16.83 24.94
C SER A 393 6.64 -17.90 24.06
N ASP A 394 5.95 -18.86 24.66
CA ASP A 394 5.24 -19.94 23.98
C ASP A 394 4.14 -19.46 23.03
N TYR A 395 3.65 -18.20 23.20
CA TYR A 395 2.61 -17.58 22.39
C TYR A 395 3.15 -16.54 21.40
N HIS A 396 4.47 -16.33 21.36
CA HIS A 396 5.07 -15.42 20.38
C HIS A 396 5.04 -15.98 18.97
N ASP A 397 5.24 -17.30 18.81
CA ASP A 397 5.21 -17.97 17.51
C ASP A 397 3.78 -18.46 17.21
N PRO A 398 3.12 -17.96 16.14
CA PRO A 398 1.78 -18.37 15.74
C PRO A 398 1.68 -19.87 15.40
N THR A 399 2.80 -20.54 15.15
CA THR A 399 2.87 -21.96 14.78
C THR A 399 3.26 -22.86 15.94
N SER A 400 3.46 -22.30 17.15
CA SER A 400 3.92 -23.05 18.32
C SER A 400 2.90 -24.10 18.77
N PRO A 401 3.34 -25.21 19.39
CA PRO A 401 2.43 -26.18 19.97
C PRO A 401 1.50 -25.61 21.07
N ALA A 402 1.92 -24.53 21.74
CA ALA A 402 1.09 -23.84 22.73
C ALA A 402 -0.08 -23.14 22.06
N VAL A 403 0.16 -22.43 20.97
CA VAL A 403 -0.87 -21.76 20.16
C VAL A 403 -1.81 -22.80 19.54
N GLU A 404 -1.32 -23.94 19.06
CA GLU A 404 -2.16 -25.02 18.53
C GLU A 404 -3.10 -25.61 19.61
N ARG A 405 -2.59 -25.84 20.81
CA ARG A 405 -3.42 -26.30 21.97
C ARG A 405 -4.45 -25.25 22.35
N PHE A 406 -4.04 -23.97 22.40
CA PHE A 406 -4.92 -22.83 22.70
C PHE A 406 -6.06 -22.73 21.70
N GLN A 407 -5.76 -22.84 20.41
CA GLN A 407 -6.76 -22.82 19.33
C GLN A 407 -7.82 -23.91 19.52
N LYS A 408 -7.41 -25.12 19.85
CA LYS A 408 -8.33 -26.25 20.11
C LYS A 408 -9.19 -25.99 21.33
N ALA A 409 -8.60 -25.46 22.41
CA ALA A 409 -9.31 -25.20 23.67
C ALA A 409 -10.32 -24.05 23.54
N HIS A 410 -10.07 -23.06 22.69
CA HIS A 410 -10.90 -21.86 22.53
C HIS A 410 -11.67 -21.81 21.19
N ALA A 411 -11.98 -22.96 20.60
CA ALA A 411 -12.59 -23.08 19.27
C ALA A 411 -13.90 -22.29 19.12
N ASP A 412 -14.74 -22.22 20.14
CA ASP A 412 -16.01 -21.46 20.10
C ASP A 412 -15.75 -19.95 20.05
N ARG A 413 -14.74 -19.45 20.80
CA ARG A 413 -14.38 -18.03 20.75
C ARG A 413 -13.73 -17.65 19.41
N LEU A 414 -12.94 -18.54 18.85
CA LEU A 414 -12.43 -18.37 17.48
C LEU A 414 -13.56 -18.27 16.45
N HIS A 415 -14.58 -19.14 16.56
CA HIS A 415 -15.76 -19.10 15.70
C HIS A 415 -16.49 -17.76 15.79
N PHE A 416 -16.49 -17.09 16.95
CA PHE A 416 -17.04 -15.73 17.08
C PHE A 416 -16.28 -14.74 16.19
N PHE A 417 -14.94 -14.71 16.21
CA PHE A 417 -14.18 -13.79 15.38
C PHE A 417 -14.26 -14.13 13.89
N TYR A 418 -14.33 -15.42 13.54
CA TYR A 418 -14.68 -15.81 12.16
C TYR A 418 -16.06 -15.31 11.75
N TYR A 419 -17.05 -15.39 12.64
CA TYR A 419 -18.39 -14.90 12.38
C TYR A 419 -18.41 -13.40 12.14
N VAL A 420 -17.68 -12.62 12.93
CA VAL A 420 -17.54 -11.17 12.76
C VAL A 420 -16.94 -10.84 11.39
N GLN A 421 -15.82 -11.49 11.00
CA GLN A 421 -15.20 -11.27 9.70
C GLN A 421 -16.10 -11.74 8.55
N TRP A 422 -16.83 -12.84 8.72
CA TRP A 422 -17.82 -13.30 7.75
C TRP A 422 -18.95 -12.29 7.55
N LEU A 423 -19.42 -11.62 8.59
CA LEU A 423 -20.39 -10.54 8.47
C LEU A 423 -19.84 -9.34 7.69
N CYS A 424 -18.57 -8.98 7.93
CA CYS A 424 -17.90 -7.93 7.14
C CYS A 424 -17.88 -8.30 5.65
N GLU A 425 -17.46 -9.51 5.34
CA GLU A 425 -17.39 -10.03 3.98
C GLU A 425 -18.77 -10.05 3.29
N LEU A 426 -19.82 -10.43 4.02
CA LEU A 426 -21.20 -10.42 3.49
C LEU A 426 -21.67 -9.01 3.17
N GLN A 427 -21.36 -8.04 4.04
CA GLN A 427 -21.79 -6.65 3.81
C GLN A 427 -20.97 -5.99 2.70
N LEU A 428 -19.66 -6.23 2.59
CA LEU A 428 -18.84 -5.77 1.47
C LEU A 428 -19.29 -6.38 0.14
N THR A 429 -19.55 -7.69 0.09
CA THR A 429 -20.13 -8.34 -1.11
C THR A 429 -21.46 -7.72 -1.52
N LYS A 430 -22.29 -7.32 -0.54
CA LYS A 430 -23.53 -6.59 -0.83
C LYS A 430 -23.25 -5.22 -1.45
N LEU A 431 -22.20 -4.51 -0.99
CA LEU A 431 -21.81 -3.22 -1.58
C LEU A 431 -21.37 -3.36 -3.03
N ASP A 432 -20.68 -4.44 -3.43
CA ASP A 432 -20.35 -4.72 -4.84
C ASP A 432 -21.62 -4.84 -5.70
N GLN A 433 -22.64 -5.54 -5.19
CA GLN A 433 -23.93 -5.64 -5.88
C GLN A 433 -24.64 -4.29 -5.97
N VAL A 434 -24.51 -3.46 -4.93
CA VAL A 434 -25.04 -2.09 -4.92
C VAL A 434 -24.33 -1.22 -5.95
N ALA A 435 -23.01 -1.32 -6.06
CA ALA A 435 -22.22 -0.60 -7.06
C ALA A 435 -22.72 -0.87 -8.48
N GLN A 436 -22.90 -2.16 -8.82
CA GLN A 436 -23.42 -2.57 -10.13
C GLN A 436 -24.83 -1.99 -10.40
N LYS A 437 -25.76 -2.15 -9.45
CA LYS A 437 -27.14 -1.65 -9.55
C LYS A 437 -27.24 -0.12 -9.55
N ALA A 438 -26.27 0.56 -8.95
CA ALA A 438 -26.20 2.01 -8.91
C ALA A 438 -25.46 2.61 -10.11
N LEU A 439 -24.87 1.78 -11.00
CA LEU A 439 -24.05 2.21 -12.15
C LEU A 439 -22.76 2.93 -11.74
N LEU A 440 -22.22 2.60 -10.59
CA LEU A 440 -20.86 2.98 -10.19
C LEU A 440 -19.88 2.07 -10.95
N ARG A 441 -19.37 2.54 -12.09
CA ARG A 441 -18.61 1.70 -13.04
C ARG A 441 -17.30 1.15 -12.46
N LEU A 442 -16.68 1.89 -11.54
CA LEU A 442 -15.45 1.51 -10.85
C LEU A 442 -15.71 1.04 -9.40
N GLY A 443 -16.97 1.03 -8.93
CA GLY A 443 -17.33 0.56 -7.59
C GLY A 443 -16.66 1.36 -6.47
N LEU A 444 -16.10 0.64 -5.49
CA LEU A 444 -15.32 1.24 -4.41
C LEU A 444 -13.87 1.48 -4.85
N TYR A 445 -13.29 2.53 -4.31
CA TYR A 445 -11.88 2.85 -4.35
C TYR A 445 -11.32 2.65 -2.94
N HIS A 446 -10.64 1.54 -2.74
CA HIS A 446 -9.97 1.19 -1.49
C HIS A 446 -8.62 1.88 -1.35
N ASP A 447 -8.19 2.07 -0.11
CA ASP A 447 -6.90 2.64 0.25
C ASP A 447 -6.10 1.63 1.07
N LEU A 448 -4.86 1.33 0.65
CA LEU A 448 -3.98 0.37 1.30
C LEU A 448 -2.86 1.11 2.04
N PRO A 449 -2.84 1.04 3.40
CA PRO A 449 -1.77 1.62 4.22
C PRO A 449 -0.40 1.04 3.90
N VAL A 450 0.64 1.85 4.11
CA VAL A 450 2.03 1.48 3.80
C VAL A 450 2.56 0.31 4.65
N GLY A 451 2.19 0.25 5.92
CA GLY A 451 2.66 -0.76 6.88
C GLY A 451 1.58 -1.23 7.84
N VAL A 452 1.98 -1.92 8.89
CA VAL A 452 1.12 -2.41 9.98
C VAL A 452 1.66 -1.97 11.33
N HIS A 453 0.75 -1.83 12.30
CA HIS A 453 1.15 -1.51 13.67
C HIS A 453 2.01 -2.65 14.25
N PRO A 454 3.12 -2.33 14.95
CA PRO A 454 4.02 -3.33 15.53
C PRO A 454 3.34 -4.32 16.49
N ASP A 455 2.34 -3.88 17.22
CA ASP A 455 1.58 -4.72 18.17
C ASP A 455 0.30 -5.29 17.55
N GLY A 456 0.20 -5.27 16.20
CA GLY A 456 -0.96 -5.76 15.46
C GLY A 456 -0.90 -7.24 15.12
N ALA A 457 -2.03 -7.74 14.63
CA ALA A 457 -2.20 -9.16 14.25
C ALA A 457 -1.29 -9.59 13.09
N ASP A 458 -1.08 -8.73 12.08
CA ASP A 458 -0.18 -9.07 10.97
C ASP A 458 1.27 -9.08 11.43
N ALA A 459 1.65 -8.20 12.39
CA ALA A 459 2.98 -8.18 12.98
C ALA A 459 3.30 -9.49 13.72
N TRP A 460 2.32 -10.04 14.44
CA TRP A 460 2.43 -11.35 15.09
C TRP A 460 2.37 -12.50 14.09
N GLY A 461 1.44 -12.44 13.13
CA GLY A 461 1.19 -13.53 12.18
C GLY A 461 2.25 -13.71 11.09
N PHE A 462 2.94 -12.62 10.71
CA PHE A 462 3.94 -12.59 9.63
C PHE A 462 5.28 -12.00 10.09
N GLN A 463 5.61 -12.21 11.35
CA GLN A 463 6.83 -11.66 11.97
C GLN A 463 8.14 -12.07 11.28
N ASP A 464 8.13 -13.17 10.54
CA ASP A 464 9.24 -13.66 9.70
C ASP A 464 9.42 -12.87 8.39
N GLN A 465 8.37 -12.16 7.94
CA GLN A 465 8.37 -11.36 6.71
C GLN A 465 8.42 -9.84 6.95
N LEU A 466 8.45 -9.41 8.21
CA LEU A 466 8.45 -8.02 8.62
C LEU A 466 9.76 -7.64 9.33
N ALA A 467 10.16 -6.37 9.22
CA ALA A 467 11.33 -5.81 9.89
C ALA A 467 11.04 -5.59 11.38
N LYS A 468 11.55 -6.46 12.25
CA LYS A 468 11.22 -6.47 13.68
C LYS A 468 11.86 -5.33 14.48
N ASP A 469 13.06 -4.89 14.07
CA ASP A 469 13.87 -3.92 14.81
C ASP A 469 13.87 -2.53 14.15
N ALA A 470 12.99 -2.29 13.17
CA ALA A 470 12.89 -1.02 12.47
C ALA A 470 11.44 -0.66 12.13
N THR A 471 11.17 0.64 12.07
CA THR A 471 9.91 1.21 11.62
C THR A 471 10.07 1.94 10.29
N ILE A 472 8.94 2.23 9.63
CA ILE A 472 8.89 3.04 8.42
C ILE A 472 8.78 4.52 8.79
N GLY A 473 9.40 5.37 7.98
CA GLY A 473 9.26 6.81 8.08
C GLY A 473 9.63 7.53 6.78
N ALA A 474 9.95 8.80 6.93
CA ALA A 474 10.47 9.66 5.87
C ALA A 474 11.65 10.48 6.40
N PRO A 475 12.66 10.79 5.55
CA PRO A 475 13.77 11.64 5.93
C PRO A 475 13.29 13.09 6.18
N PRO A 476 14.15 13.92 6.77
CA PRO A 476 13.90 15.36 6.90
C PRO A 476 13.50 16.01 5.57
N ASP A 477 12.54 16.92 5.63
CA ASP A 477 12.10 17.73 4.50
C ASP A 477 11.78 19.18 4.92
N ALA A 478 11.31 20.00 4.01
CA ALA A 478 10.96 21.39 4.30
C ALA A 478 9.78 21.54 5.27
N PHE A 479 8.94 20.51 5.40
CA PHE A 479 7.76 20.49 6.27
C PHE A 479 8.04 19.82 7.64
N ASN A 480 9.02 18.89 7.68
CA ASN A 480 9.39 18.11 8.86
C ASN A 480 10.91 18.03 9.01
N LEU A 481 11.47 19.00 9.68
CA LEU A 481 12.94 19.16 9.85
C LEU A 481 13.62 17.98 10.58
N GLN A 482 12.87 17.22 11.39
CA GLN A 482 13.34 16.06 12.12
C GLN A 482 13.10 14.74 11.37
N GLY A 483 12.51 14.80 10.15
CA GLY A 483 11.95 13.63 9.50
C GLY A 483 10.72 13.11 10.22
N GLN A 484 10.16 12.02 9.73
CA GLN A 484 8.96 11.42 10.29
C GLN A 484 9.20 9.95 10.62
N ASN A 485 8.81 9.52 11.81
CA ASN A 485 8.69 8.11 12.15
C ASN A 485 7.19 7.76 12.23
N TRP A 486 6.71 6.92 11.31
CA TRP A 486 5.28 6.56 11.25
C TRP A 486 4.92 5.44 12.23
N GLY A 487 5.91 4.84 12.90
CA GLY A 487 5.70 3.78 13.89
C GLY A 487 5.15 2.47 13.32
N LEU A 488 5.28 2.23 12.03
CA LEU A 488 4.78 1.05 11.33
C LEU A 488 5.91 0.11 10.98
N LEU A 489 5.66 -1.21 10.96
CA LEU A 489 6.64 -2.18 10.49
C LEU A 489 6.75 -2.18 8.97
N ALA A 490 7.99 -2.18 8.50
CA ALA A 490 8.31 -2.38 7.09
C ALA A 490 8.24 -3.86 6.70
N PRO A 491 7.85 -4.20 5.47
CA PRO A 491 8.13 -5.51 4.91
C PRO A 491 9.64 -5.72 4.75
N ASN A 492 10.17 -6.88 5.17
CA ASN A 492 11.57 -7.24 4.94
C ASN A 492 11.75 -7.76 3.50
N PRO A 493 12.47 -7.07 2.60
CA PRO A 493 12.53 -7.44 1.19
C PRO A 493 13.12 -8.84 0.95
N ARG A 494 14.16 -9.21 1.70
CA ARG A 494 14.81 -10.52 1.58
C ARG A 494 13.89 -11.64 2.02
N ALA A 495 13.24 -11.45 3.17
CA ALA A 495 12.30 -12.42 3.72
C ALA A 495 11.03 -12.55 2.85
N LEU A 496 10.44 -11.44 2.39
CA LEU A 496 9.33 -11.50 1.43
C LEU A 496 9.66 -12.33 0.21
N ARG A 497 10.84 -12.12 -0.38
CA ARG A 497 11.30 -12.87 -1.55
C ARG A 497 11.48 -14.35 -1.26
N GLN A 498 12.06 -14.70 -0.10
CA GLN A 498 12.24 -16.09 0.34
C GLN A 498 10.92 -16.81 0.55
N HIS A 499 9.89 -16.11 1.07
CA HIS A 499 8.53 -16.62 1.26
C HIS A 499 7.62 -16.44 0.03
N GLY A 500 8.19 -16.17 -1.16
CA GLY A 500 7.43 -16.01 -2.40
C GLY A 500 6.40 -14.89 -2.34
N TYR A 501 6.69 -13.82 -1.59
CA TYR A 501 5.82 -12.65 -1.40
C TYR A 501 4.45 -12.98 -0.78
N GLU A 502 4.33 -14.04 0.00
CA GLU A 502 3.04 -14.52 0.51
C GLU A 502 2.22 -13.41 1.17
N PHE A 503 2.79 -12.70 2.15
CA PHE A 503 2.12 -11.59 2.83
C PHE A 503 1.70 -10.48 1.87
N PHE A 504 2.57 -10.08 0.94
CA PHE A 504 2.28 -9.02 -0.02
C PHE A 504 1.20 -9.44 -1.03
N ARG A 505 1.29 -10.67 -1.58
CA ARG A 505 0.28 -11.24 -2.49
C ARG A 505 -1.10 -11.28 -1.84
N GLN A 506 -1.18 -11.81 -0.61
CA GLN A 506 -2.43 -11.89 0.15
C GLN A 506 -2.99 -10.50 0.45
N THR A 507 -2.13 -9.55 0.86
CA THR A 507 -2.53 -8.16 1.13
C THR A 507 -3.13 -7.50 -0.12
N VAL A 508 -2.44 -7.56 -1.25
CA VAL A 508 -2.90 -6.94 -2.50
C VAL A 508 -4.20 -7.59 -2.98
N SER A 509 -4.26 -8.93 -2.99
CA SER A 509 -5.44 -9.68 -3.46
C SER A 509 -6.67 -9.40 -2.59
N GLN A 510 -6.52 -9.39 -1.26
CA GLN A 510 -7.64 -9.13 -0.33
C GLN A 510 -8.20 -7.70 -0.52
N ASN A 511 -7.31 -6.72 -0.72
CA ASN A 511 -7.72 -5.32 -0.91
C ASN A 511 -8.28 -5.02 -2.30
N MET A 512 -8.03 -5.88 -3.28
CA MET A 512 -8.62 -5.81 -4.62
C MET A 512 -9.93 -6.57 -4.77
N LYS A 513 -10.34 -7.33 -3.77
CA LYS A 513 -11.52 -8.22 -3.84
C LYS A 513 -12.83 -7.47 -3.97
N HIS A 514 -12.97 -6.32 -3.29
CA HIS A 514 -14.18 -5.53 -3.23
C HIS A 514 -13.96 -4.12 -3.75
N GLY A 515 -14.10 -3.91 -5.04
CA GLY A 515 -13.94 -2.58 -5.63
C GLY A 515 -13.33 -2.62 -7.03
N GLY A 516 -13.08 -1.46 -7.60
CA GLY A 516 -12.50 -1.33 -8.94
C GLY A 516 -11.30 -0.39 -9.00
N VAL A 517 -10.90 0.20 -7.86
CA VAL A 517 -9.70 1.03 -7.73
C VAL A 517 -9.03 0.72 -6.39
N LEU A 518 -7.69 0.64 -6.39
CA LEU A 518 -6.87 0.52 -5.18
C LEU A 518 -5.78 1.59 -5.18
N ARG A 519 -5.73 2.41 -4.15
CA ARG A 519 -4.60 3.30 -3.87
C ARG A 519 -3.56 2.53 -3.05
N ILE A 520 -2.33 2.60 -3.49
CA ILE A 520 -1.17 2.16 -2.72
C ILE A 520 -0.58 3.39 -2.05
N ASP A 521 -0.70 3.44 -0.74
CA ASP A 521 -0.11 4.50 0.07
C ASP A 521 1.41 4.41 0.01
N HIS A 522 2.09 5.55 -0.18
CA HIS A 522 3.53 5.64 -0.33
C HIS A 522 4.08 4.64 -1.36
N ALA A 523 3.67 4.77 -2.64
CA ALA A 523 4.06 3.85 -3.71
C ALA A 523 5.58 3.78 -3.96
N LEU A 524 6.34 4.76 -3.48
CA LEU A 524 7.81 4.72 -3.47
C LEU A 524 8.35 3.54 -2.65
N GLY A 525 7.58 3.05 -1.68
CA GLY A 525 7.89 1.84 -0.91
C GLY A 525 8.00 0.57 -1.76
N LEU A 526 7.48 0.57 -3.01
CA LEU A 526 7.72 -0.52 -3.97
C LEU A 526 9.15 -0.55 -4.50
N PHE A 527 9.90 0.55 -4.37
CA PHE A 527 11.30 0.69 -4.83
C PHE A 527 12.27 0.65 -3.68
N ARG A 528 12.02 1.44 -2.65
CA ARG A 528 12.79 1.54 -1.42
C ARG A 528 11.93 2.11 -0.30
N MET A 529 12.22 1.71 0.92
CA MET A 529 11.57 2.26 2.12
C MET A 529 12.60 2.89 3.04
N PHE A 530 12.22 4.00 3.67
CA PHE A 530 13.02 4.64 4.70
C PHE A 530 12.79 3.92 6.02
N TRP A 531 13.81 3.22 6.52
CA TRP A 531 13.78 2.46 7.76
C TRP A 531 14.46 3.22 8.88
N ILE A 532 13.81 3.28 10.00
CA ILE A 532 14.29 3.93 11.22
C ILE A 532 14.41 2.85 12.29
N PRO A 533 15.60 2.63 12.90
CA PRO A 533 15.74 1.70 14.01
C PRO A 533 14.78 2.02 15.14
N PHE A 534 14.27 1.02 15.85
CA PHE A 534 13.36 1.22 16.96
C PHE A 534 13.96 2.17 18.01
N GLY A 535 13.15 3.16 18.44
CA GLY A 535 13.53 4.14 19.46
C GLY A 535 14.36 5.31 18.94
N GLN A 536 14.69 5.33 17.63
CA GLN A 536 15.42 6.42 16.99
C GLN A 536 14.48 7.39 16.26
N SER A 537 15.02 8.56 15.89
CA SER A 537 14.30 9.62 15.19
C SER A 537 14.33 9.44 13.67
N GLY A 538 13.53 10.25 12.93
CA GLY A 538 13.57 10.28 11.48
C GLY A 538 14.92 10.67 10.88
N GLN A 539 15.80 11.32 11.65
CA GLN A 539 17.15 11.70 11.20
C GLN A 539 18.12 10.51 11.15
N ASP A 540 17.84 9.44 11.92
CA ASP A 540 18.72 8.27 12.06
C ASP A 540 18.38 7.15 11.09
N GLY A 541 17.43 7.39 10.19
CA GLY A 541 16.97 6.39 9.21
C GLY A 541 17.84 6.32 7.96
N LEU A 542 17.59 5.29 7.17
CA LEU A 542 18.21 5.06 5.87
C LEU A 542 17.25 4.35 4.91
N TYR A 543 17.57 4.34 3.61
CA TYR A 543 16.78 3.63 2.63
C TYR A 543 17.20 2.16 2.46
N VAL A 544 16.21 1.27 2.44
CA VAL A 544 16.38 -0.15 2.10
C VAL A 544 15.64 -0.42 0.80
N LYS A 545 16.36 -0.91 -0.22
CA LYS A 545 15.83 -1.26 -1.55
C LYS A 545 14.96 -2.50 -1.49
N THR A 546 13.97 -2.54 -2.39
CA THR A 546 13.11 -3.70 -2.60
C THR A 546 13.41 -4.37 -3.94
N TYR A 547 12.82 -5.53 -4.19
CA TYR A 547 12.83 -6.18 -5.50
C TYR A 547 11.65 -5.67 -6.35
N VAL A 548 11.76 -4.45 -6.83
CA VAL A 548 10.67 -3.67 -7.45
C VAL A 548 9.97 -4.40 -8.60
N ASP A 549 10.71 -5.12 -9.45
CA ASP A 549 10.12 -5.84 -10.59
C ASP A 549 9.20 -6.97 -10.14
N GLU A 550 9.57 -7.67 -9.07
CA GLU A 550 8.77 -8.74 -8.48
C GLU A 550 7.50 -8.18 -7.80
N MET A 551 7.63 -7.08 -7.06
CA MET A 551 6.49 -6.40 -6.44
C MET A 551 5.50 -5.84 -7.47
N LEU A 552 6.00 -5.19 -8.53
CA LEU A 552 5.16 -4.69 -9.63
C LEU A 552 4.49 -5.84 -10.40
N ALA A 553 5.15 -6.99 -10.55
CA ALA A 553 4.57 -8.16 -11.18
C ALA A 553 3.40 -8.74 -10.35
N VAL A 554 3.54 -8.80 -9.02
CA VAL A 554 2.44 -9.18 -8.12
C VAL A 554 1.26 -8.20 -8.27
N LEU A 555 1.51 -6.89 -8.21
CA LEU A 555 0.47 -5.87 -8.39
C LEU A 555 -0.23 -6.00 -9.75
N ALA A 556 0.53 -6.16 -10.82
CA ALA A 556 -0.03 -6.29 -12.17
C ALA A 556 -0.87 -7.55 -12.31
N LEU A 557 -0.43 -8.68 -11.74
CA LEU A 557 -1.15 -9.94 -11.78
C LEU A 557 -2.49 -9.83 -11.03
N GLU A 558 -2.47 -9.35 -9.78
CA GLU A 558 -3.69 -9.21 -8.99
C GLU A 558 -4.63 -8.14 -9.56
N SER A 559 -4.10 -7.02 -10.05
CA SER A 559 -4.86 -5.97 -10.71
C SER A 559 -5.65 -6.51 -11.94
N VAL A 560 -5.01 -7.31 -12.78
CA VAL A 560 -5.66 -7.91 -13.95
C VAL A 560 -6.68 -8.98 -13.54
N ARG A 561 -6.39 -9.80 -12.54
CA ARG A 561 -7.31 -10.83 -12.00
C ARG A 561 -8.60 -10.22 -11.48
N HIS A 562 -8.47 -9.18 -10.68
CA HIS A 562 -9.59 -8.50 -10.03
C HIS A 562 -10.19 -7.38 -10.90
N LYS A 563 -9.55 -7.00 -12.03
CA LYS A 563 -9.92 -5.85 -12.87
C LYS A 563 -9.94 -4.53 -12.10
N VAL A 564 -8.92 -4.30 -11.27
CA VAL A 564 -8.78 -3.16 -10.38
C VAL A 564 -7.72 -2.21 -10.93
N ILE A 565 -8.05 -0.93 -11.07
CA ILE A 565 -7.10 0.14 -11.40
C ILE A 565 -6.21 0.37 -10.18
N VAL A 566 -4.91 0.45 -10.37
CA VAL A 566 -3.96 0.78 -9.30
C VAL A 566 -3.57 2.25 -9.40
N VAL A 567 -3.69 2.96 -8.29
CA VAL A 567 -3.21 4.33 -8.12
C VAL A 567 -2.02 4.30 -7.16
N GLY A 568 -0.86 4.74 -7.59
CA GLY A 568 0.29 4.90 -6.71
C GLY A 568 0.29 6.31 -6.12
N GLU A 569 0.30 6.42 -4.80
CA GLU A 569 0.59 7.69 -4.16
C GLU A 569 2.09 7.95 -4.30
N ASP A 570 2.43 8.86 -5.20
CA ASP A 570 3.78 9.23 -5.60
C ASP A 570 4.05 10.72 -5.32
N LEU A 571 3.53 11.22 -4.21
CA LEU A 571 3.81 12.58 -3.74
C LEU A 571 5.20 12.65 -3.12
N GLY A 572 5.84 13.83 -3.19
CA GLY A 572 7.17 14.05 -2.66
C GLY A 572 8.28 13.99 -3.73
N THR A 573 9.51 13.69 -3.30
CA THR A 573 10.70 13.71 -4.17
C THR A 573 10.81 12.43 -4.99
N VAL A 574 10.18 12.42 -6.16
CA VAL A 574 10.14 11.27 -7.07
C VAL A 574 11.04 11.51 -8.28
N THR A 575 12.01 10.63 -8.49
CA THR A 575 12.88 10.73 -9.65
C THR A 575 12.13 10.41 -10.96
N PRO A 576 12.52 11.01 -12.10
CA PRO A 576 11.91 10.69 -13.39
C PRO A 576 12.01 9.20 -13.77
N ALA A 577 13.01 8.48 -13.27
CA ALA A 577 13.18 7.05 -13.50
C ALA A 577 12.07 6.24 -12.80
N ILE A 578 11.77 6.57 -11.55
CA ILE A 578 10.70 5.95 -10.77
C ILE A 578 9.33 6.24 -11.42
N GLN A 579 9.07 7.51 -11.79
CA GLN A 579 7.83 7.89 -12.48
C GLN A 579 7.61 7.07 -13.76
N ARG A 580 8.64 7.01 -14.64
CA ARG A 580 8.55 6.20 -15.86
C ARG A 580 8.30 4.72 -15.58
N LYS A 581 8.87 4.17 -14.51
CA LYS A 581 8.67 2.76 -14.16
C LYS A 581 7.26 2.48 -13.63
N LEU A 582 6.71 3.35 -12.79
CA LEU A 582 5.32 3.27 -12.33
C LEU A 582 4.34 3.44 -13.50
N GLU A 583 4.55 4.44 -14.34
CA GLU A 583 3.74 4.67 -15.54
C GLU A 583 3.82 3.47 -16.50
N GLY A 584 5.04 2.96 -16.75
CA GLY A 584 5.28 1.76 -17.54
C GLY A 584 4.64 0.49 -16.99
N ALA A 585 4.44 0.39 -15.67
CA ALA A 585 3.70 -0.70 -15.04
C ALA A 585 2.17 -0.48 -15.05
N GLY A 586 1.68 0.63 -15.60
CA GLY A 586 0.24 0.91 -15.73
C GLY A 586 -0.42 1.48 -14.47
N LEU A 587 0.34 1.97 -13.50
CA LEU A 587 -0.22 2.67 -12.35
C LEU A 587 -0.63 4.10 -12.73
N LEU A 588 -1.70 4.60 -12.12
CA LEU A 588 -2.02 6.02 -12.17
C LEU A 588 -1.19 6.75 -11.12
N SER A 589 -0.55 7.85 -11.51
CA SER A 589 0.10 8.75 -10.55
C SER A 589 -0.95 9.57 -9.77
N TYR A 590 -0.60 10.04 -8.58
CA TYR A 590 -1.48 10.84 -7.73
C TYR A 590 -1.08 12.32 -7.82
N ARG A 591 -1.97 13.18 -8.36
CA ARG A 591 -1.68 14.60 -8.60
C ARG A 591 -2.62 15.48 -7.81
N LEU A 592 -2.05 16.42 -7.07
CA LEU A 592 -2.79 17.34 -6.22
C LEU A 592 -2.71 18.77 -6.76
N LEU A 593 -3.84 19.46 -6.83
CA LEU A 593 -3.89 20.85 -7.29
C LEU A 593 -2.86 21.71 -6.57
N LEU A 594 -2.77 21.59 -5.24
CA LEU A 594 -1.92 22.45 -4.42
C LEU A 594 -0.40 22.24 -4.66
N PHE A 595 0.00 21.10 -5.25
CA PHE A 595 1.40 20.74 -5.48
C PHE A 595 1.86 20.90 -6.94
N GLU A 596 0.92 20.91 -7.89
CA GLU A 596 1.25 20.96 -9.32
C GLU A 596 1.53 22.42 -9.75
N ARG A 597 2.82 22.79 -9.79
CA ARG A 597 3.28 24.16 -10.05
C ARG A 597 4.36 24.22 -11.13
N GLU A 598 4.39 25.34 -11.84
CA GLU A 598 5.49 25.73 -12.73
C GLU A 598 6.69 26.25 -11.91
N GLY A 599 7.89 26.27 -12.48
CA GLY A 599 9.09 26.75 -11.81
C GLY A 599 9.05 28.20 -11.28
N GLY A 600 8.05 28.98 -11.72
CA GLY A 600 7.76 30.34 -11.21
C GLY A 600 6.67 30.41 -10.13
N GLY A 601 6.22 29.27 -9.58
CA GLY A 601 5.21 29.21 -8.53
C GLY A 601 3.76 29.19 -9.03
N ALA A 602 3.49 29.49 -10.31
CA ALA A 602 2.14 29.43 -10.89
C ALA A 602 1.60 28.02 -10.92
N PHE A 603 0.31 27.85 -10.65
CA PHE A 603 -0.34 26.53 -10.71
C PHE A 603 -0.45 26.03 -12.16
N HIS A 604 -0.24 24.73 -12.37
CA HIS A 604 -0.44 24.09 -13.66
C HIS A 604 -1.84 24.32 -14.19
N LEU A 605 -1.92 24.63 -15.49
CA LEU A 605 -3.20 24.68 -16.18
C LEU A 605 -3.72 23.26 -16.45
N PRO A 606 -5.04 23.05 -16.66
CA PRO A 606 -5.61 21.72 -16.79
C PRO A 606 -4.93 20.82 -17.84
N HIS A 607 -4.47 21.36 -18.96
CA HIS A 607 -3.83 20.59 -20.04
C HIS A 607 -2.41 20.10 -19.70
N GLN A 608 -1.78 20.64 -18.65
CA GLN A 608 -0.42 20.29 -18.23
C GLN A 608 -0.41 19.05 -17.31
N PHE A 609 -1.57 18.65 -16.76
CA PHE A 609 -1.66 17.45 -15.95
C PHE A 609 -1.50 16.18 -16.80
N PRO A 610 -0.86 15.12 -16.27
CA PRO A 610 -0.68 13.87 -16.99
C PRO A 610 -2.01 13.12 -17.19
N ALA A 611 -2.11 12.43 -18.33
CA ALA A 611 -3.30 11.64 -18.66
C ALA A 611 -3.41 10.37 -17.79
N GLN A 612 -2.28 9.68 -17.52
CA GLN A 612 -2.25 8.47 -16.68
C GLN A 612 -2.15 8.85 -15.19
N ALA A 613 -3.16 9.58 -14.70
CA ALA A 613 -3.20 10.08 -13.34
C ALA A 613 -4.60 10.03 -12.74
N LEU A 614 -4.62 10.04 -11.40
CA LEU A 614 -5.71 10.51 -10.59
C LEU A 614 -5.39 11.95 -10.16
N VAL A 615 -6.34 12.85 -10.29
CA VAL A 615 -6.22 14.24 -9.81
C VAL A 615 -7.22 14.52 -8.71
N SER A 616 -6.81 15.25 -7.68
CA SER A 616 -7.67 15.76 -6.60
C SER A 616 -7.25 17.18 -6.23
N ALA A 617 -8.11 17.91 -5.53
CA ALA A 617 -7.75 19.20 -4.98
C ALA A 617 -6.81 19.03 -3.76
N THR A 618 -7.22 18.17 -2.84
CA THR A 618 -6.55 17.90 -1.56
C THR A 618 -6.63 16.40 -1.22
N THR A 619 -6.07 16.01 -0.07
CA THR A 619 -6.21 14.69 0.58
C THR A 619 -6.76 14.85 1.98
N HIS A 620 -6.90 13.73 2.71
CA HIS A 620 -7.26 13.73 4.13
C HIS A 620 -6.17 14.30 5.06
N ASP A 621 -4.92 14.38 4.58
CA ASP A 621 -3.75 14.92 5.31
C ASP A 621 -3.48 16.40 5.03
N LEU A 622 -4.24 16.97 4.10
CA LEU A 622 -4.13 18.35 3.70
C LEU A 622 -5.38 19.12 4.11
N PRO A 623 -5.29 20.44 4.23
CA PRO A 623 -6.45 21.27 4.53
C PRO A 623 -7.52 21.11 3.45
N THR A 624 -8.80 21.19 3.84
CA THR A 624 -9.89 21.36 2.90
C THR A 624 -9.71 22.64 2.08
N LEU A 625 -10.30 22.75 0.90
CA LEU A 625 -10.16 23.96 0.09
C LEU A 625 -10.59 25.22 0.83
N LYS A 626 -11.67 25.16 1.61
CA LYS A 626 -12.10 26.30 2.43
C LYS A 626 -11.17 26.56 3.60
N GLY A 627 -10.68 25.51 4.26
CA GLY A 627 -9.70 25.62 5.33
C GLY A 627 -8.39 26.23 4.84
N TYR A 628 -7.88 25.73 3.70
CA TYR A 628 -6.71 26.28 3.05
C TYR A 628 -6.86 27.76 2.72
N TRP A 629 -7.98 28.13 2.09
CA TRP A 629 -8.26 29.51 1.73
C TRP A 629 -8.33 30.45 2.92
N ALA A 630 -8.93 30.00 4.01
CA ALA A 630 -9.08 30.76 5.26
C ALA A 630 -7.82 30.78 6.12
N GLY A 631 -6.79 29.96 5.85
CA GLY A 631 -5.63 29.79 6.73
C GLY A 631 -5.91 28.94 8.00
N ARG A 632 -6.99 28.16 8.00
CA ARG A 632 -7.41 27.35 9.14
C ARG A 632 -6.35 26.33 9.58
N ASP A 633 -5.63 25.76 8.64
CA ASP A 633 -4.52 24.83 8.92
C ASP A 633 -3.34 25.51 9.60
N ILE A 634 -3.06 26.78 9.26
CA ILE A 634 -2.02 27.59 9.92
C ILE A 634 -2.41 27.83 11.39
N GLU A 635 -3.67 28.22 11.65
CA GLU A 635 -4.19 28.39 13.00
C GLU A 635 -4.10 27.10 13.81
N VAL A 636 -4.50 25.97 13.22
CA VAL A 636 -4.50 24.67 13.89
C VAL A 636 -3.08 24.19 14.17
N LYS A 637 -2.13 24.35 13.24
CA LYS A 637 -0.71 24.06 13.46
C LYS A 637 -0.11 24.89 14.59
N GLU A 638 -0.45 26.17 14.68
CA GLU A 638 -0.02 27.02 15.79
C GLU A 638 -0.52 26.51 17.13
N HIS A 639 -1.82 26.23 17.24
CA HIS A 639 -2.41 25.67 18.48
C HIS A 639 -1.80 24.29 18.83
N ALA A 640 -1.37 23.54 17.83
CA ALA A 640 -0.73 22.24 18.01
C ALA A 640 0.79 22.34 18.31
N ASN A 641 1.36 23.56 18.40
CA ASN A 641 2.78 23.81 18.56
C ASN A 641 3.64 23.10 17.50
N LEU A 642 3.17 23.06 16.25
CA LEU A 642 3.86 22.43 15.13
C LEU A 642 4.79 23.39 14.38
N TYR A 643 4.89 24.63 14.81
CA TYR A 643 5.87 25.59 14.31
C TYR A 643 7.08 25.64 15.26
N PRO A 644 8.26 25.16 14.81
CA PRO A 644 9.48 25.22 15.63
C PRO A 644 9.89 26.65 15.95
N LEU A 645 9.70 27.58 15.00
CA LEU A 645 10.05 28.98 15.14
C LEU A 645 8.84 29.88 14.78
N PRO A 646 8.70 31.07 15.40
CA PRO A 646 7.64 32.02 15.03
C PRO A 646 7.68 32.46 13.56
N GLU A 647 8.88 32.53 12.98
CA GLU A 647 9.11 32.90 11.58
C GLU A 647 8.52 31.87 10.61
N ASP A 648 8.40 30.60 11.01
CA ASP A 648 7.82 29.56 10.17
C ASP A 648 6.33 29.80 9.95
N LYS A 649 5.59 30.23 10.96
CA LYS A 649 4.19 30.64 10.82
C LYS A 649 4.05 31.87 9.92
N ALA A 650 4.92 32.87 10.09
CA ALA A 650 4.88 34.07 9.26
C ALA A 650 5.12 33.72 7.78
N ARG A 651 6.11 32.87 7.51
CA ARG A 651 6.41 32.36 6.16
C ARG A 651 5.23 31.56 5.57
N ASP A 652 4.59 30.67 6.33
CA ASP A 652 3.41 29.92 5.87
C ASP A 652 2.25 30.86 5.53
N THR A 653 2.09 31.94 6.31
CA THR A 653 1.04 32.94 6.09
C THR A 653 1.29 33.74 4.81
N GLU A 654 2.52 34.22 4.58
CA GLU A 654 2.90 34.95 3.39
C GLU A 654 2.79 34.05 2.13
N THR A 655 3.29 32.83 2.23
CA THR A 655 3.18 31.84 1.16
C THR A 655 1.71 31.57 0.80
N ARG A 656 0.82 31.49 1.81
CA ARG A 656 -0.61 31.28 1.60
C ARG A 656 -1.27 32.42 0.83
N GLU A 657 -0.91 33.66 1.10
CA GLU A 657 -1.46 34.79 0.37
C GLU A 657 -1.00 34.79 -1.08
N GLU A 658 0.27 34.47 -1.33
CA GLU A 658 0.78 34.34 -2.69
C GLU A 658 0.10 33.16 -3.42
N ASP A 659 -0.04 32.02 -2.77
CA ASP A 659 -0.73 30.87 -3.33
C ASP A 659 -2.17 31.17 -3.73
N ARG A 660 -2.91 31.92 -2.92
CA ARG A 660 -4.27 32.35 -3.25
C ARG A 660 -4.28 33.22 -4.51
N ARG A 661 -3.34 34.16 -4.62
CA ARG A 661 -3.19 35.03 -5.81
C ARG A 661 -2.85 34.21 -7.06
N GLN A 662 -1.89 33.29 -6.96
CA GLN A 662 -1.47 32.43 -8.07
C GLN A 662 -2.57 31.48 -8.52
N LEU A 663 -3.31 30.88 -7.58
CA LEU A 663 -4.45 30.02 -7.90
C LEU A 663 -5.56 30.79 -8.60
N TRP A 664 -5.83 32.03 -8.12
CA TRP A 664 -6.82 32.92 -8.71
C TRP A 664 -6.47 33.31 -10.15
N GLU A 665 -5.19 33.63 -10.38
CA GLU A 665 -4.69 33.96 -11.70
C GLU A 665 -4.72 32.72 -12.64
N SER A 666 -4.41 31.54 -12.13
CA SER A 666 -4.49 30.31 -12.93
C SER A 666 -5.92 29.98 -13.36
N LEU A 667 -6.92 30.25 -12.52
CA LEU A 667 -8.34 30.18 -12.92
C LEU A 667 -8.67 31.17 -14.06
N ARG A 668 -8.17 32.41 -13.97
CA ARG A 668 -8.36 33.44 -15.01
C ARG A 668 -7.70 32.99 -16.32
N ARG A 669 -6.44 32.55 -16.27
CA ARG A 669 -5.72 31.97 -17.42
C ARG A 669 -6.42 30.79 -18.06
N ALA A 670 -7.14 29.98 -17.26
CA ALA A 670 -7.96 28.87 -17.75
C ALA A 670 -9.33 29.30 -18.30
N GLY A 671 -9.60 30.61 -18.38
CA GLY A 671 -10.82 31.18 -18.96
C GLY A 671 -12.04 31.12 -18.04
N PHE A 672 -11.85 31.13 -16.71
CA PHE A 672 -12.94 31.30 -15.76
C PHE A 672 -13.19 32.78 -15.46
N ALA A 673 -14.45 33.14 -15.36
CA ALA A 673 -14.86 34.46 -14.87
C ALA A 673 -14.74 34.48 -13.34
N VAL A 674 -13.62 34.95 -12.84
CA VAL A 674 -13.36 35.06 -11.39
C VAL A 674 -13.81 36.41 -10.88
N PRO A 675 -14.41 36.50 -9.66
CA PRO A 675 -14.78 37.78 -9.04
C PRO A 675 -13.57 38.70 -8.83
N GLU A 676 -13.81 40.02 -8.91
CA GLU A 676 -12.86 41.04 -8.53
C GLU A 676 -13.52 42.02 -7.56
N PRO A 677 -12.85 42.34 -6.43
CA PRO A 677 -11.57 41.83 -5.96
C PRO A 677 -11.64 40.32 -5.57
N MET A 678 -10.44 39.70 -5.45
CA MET A 678 -10.35 38.32 -4.93
C MET A 678 -11.01 38.23 -3.54
N PRO A 679 -11.94 37.29 -3.32
CA PRO A 679 -12.71 37.26 -2.08
C PRO A 679 -11.88 36.75 -0.90
N ALA A 680 -12.18 37.28 0.29
CA ALA A 680 -11.55 36.83 1.53
C ALA A 680 -11.91 35.40 1.91
N MET A 681 -13.12 34.95 1.57
CA MET A 681 -13.65 33.62 1.88
C MET A 681 -14.05 32.85 0.61
N LEU A 682 -13.76 31.57 0.56
CA LEU A 682 -14.09 30.71 -0.56
C LEU A 682 -15.56 30.27 -0.51
N SER A 683 -16.37 30.74 -1.45
CA SER A 683 -17.79 30.33 -1.56
C SER A 683 -17.93 28.94 -2.19
N SER A 684 -19.09 28.30 -2.02
CA SER A 684 -19.38 27.00 -2.65
C SER A 684 -19.34 27.05 -4.19
N GLU A 685 -19.68 28.21 -4.80
CA GLU A 685 -19.56 28.39 -6.26
C GLU A 685 -18.09 28.43 -6.70
N MET A 686 -17.20 28.96 -5.88
CA MET A 686 -15.77 28.98 -6.17
C MET A 686 -15.13 27.59 -5.97
N VAL A 687 -15.53 26.83 -4.95
CA VAL A 687 -15.17 25.41 -4.81
C VAL A 687 -15.61 24.64 -6.05
N LYS A 688 -16.84 24.88 -6.54
CA LYS A 688 -17.32 24.29 -7.78
C LYS A 688 -16.47 24.69 -9.00
N MET A 689 -16.02 25.93 -9.08
CA MET A 689 -15.13 26.43 -10.14
C MET A 689 -13.77 25.73 -10.11
N LEU A 690 -13.18 25.54 -8.94
CA LEU A 690 -11.91 24.79 -8.77
C LEU A 690 -12.04 23.34 -9.22
N TYR A 691 -13.10 22.66 -8.83
CA TYR A 691 -13.35 21.29 -9.30
C TYR A 691 -13.74 21.22 -10.79
N GLN A 692 -14.37 22.28 -11.34
CA GLN A 692 -14.56 22.38 -12.78
C GLN A 692 -13.24 22.56 -13.52
N PHE A 693 -12.30 23.32 -12.97
CA PHE A 693 -10.94 23.45 -13.48
C PHE A 693 -10.24 22.09 -13.52
N LEU A 694 -10.25 21.34 -12.41
CA LEU A 694 -9.69 19.98 -12.34
C LEU A 694 -10.41 18.99 -13.28
N ALA A 695 -11.73 19.14 -13.46
CA ALA A 695 -12.48 18.31 -14.37
C ALA A 695 -12.11 18.46 -15.85
N ARG A 696 -11.43 19.56 -16.23
CA ARG A 696 -10.89 19.79 -17.58
C ARG A 696 -9.56 19.07 -17.84
N THR A 697 -8.88 18.56 -16.80
CA THR A 697 -7.59 17.85 -16.95
C THR A 697 -7.74 16.58 -17.80
N PRO A 698 -6.68 16.15 -18.51
CA PRO A 698 -6.70 14.88 -19.27
C PRO A 698 -6.67 13.64 -18.38
N SER A 699 -6.40 13.78 -17.09
CA SER A 699 -6.21 12.69 -16.12
C SER A 699 -7.39 11.72 -16.12
N ARG A 700 -7.14 10.42 -16.04
CA ARG A 700 -8.17 9.38 -16.12
C ARG A 700 -9.20 9.43 -15.01
N LEU A 701 -8.79 9.81 -13.81
CA LEU A 701 -9.68 9.87 -12.65
C LEU A 701 -9.56 11.22 -11.94
N LEU A 702 -10.70 11.80 -11.57
CA LEU A 702 -10.80 12.96 -10.68
C LEU A 702 -11.49 12.52 -9.39
N MET A 703 -10.88 12.81 -8.24
CA MET A 703 -11.52 12.64 -6.94
C MET A 703 -11.94 13.98 -6.36
N VAL A 704 -13.21 14.06 -5.94
CA VAL A 704 -13.79 15.20 -5.24
C VAL A 704 -13.88 14.83 -3.76
N GLN A 705 -13.27 15.61 -2.88
CA GLN A 705 -13.38 15.37 -1.45
C GLN A 705 -14.76 15.78 -0.95
N LEU A 706 -15.40 14.93 -0.14
CA LEU A 706 -16.73 15.21 0.38
C LEU A 706 -16.72 16.43 1.32
N GLU A 707 -15.64 16.61 2.07
CA GLU A 707 -15.40 17.75 2.95
C GLU A 707 -15.45 19.07 2.16
N ASP A 708 -14.81 19.14 0.99
CA ASP A 708 -14.87 20.32 0.11
C ASP A 708 -16.27 20.56 -0.43
N LEU A 709 -16.96 19.48 -0.86
CA LEU A 709 -18.30 19.56 -1.39
C LEU A 709 -19.30 20.09 -0.34
N LEU A 710 -19.10 19.71 0.92
CA LEU A 710 -19.94 20.14 2.05
C LEU A 710 -19.48 21.45 2.67
N GLY A 711 -18.26 21.89 2.36
CA GLY A 711 -17.68 23.14 2.82
C GLY A 711 -17.17 23.09 4.24
N GLU A 712 -16.67 21.93 4.67
CA GLU A 712 -15.98 21.76 5.94
C GLU A 712 -14.69 22.60 5.98
N LEU A 713 -14.33 23.08 7.18
CA LEU A 713 -13.12 23.88 7.41
C LEU A 713 -11.98 23.01 7.95
N ASP A 714 -12.31 22.11 8.86
CA ASP A 714 -11.32 21.26 9.53
C ASP A 714 -10.93 20.06 8.66
N THR A 715 -9.64 19.71 8.69
CA THR A 715 -9.13 18.53 7.97
C THR A 715 -9.45 17.24 8.74
N PRO A 716 -9.62 16.09 8.08
CA PRO A 716 -9.78 14.79 8.75
C PRO A 716 -8.59 14.38 9.61
N ASN A 717 -7.39 14.73 9.19
CA ASN A 717 -6.13 14.42 9.87
C ASN A 717 -5.18 15.63 9.88
N LEU A 718 -4.43 15.78 10.96
CA LEU A 718 -3.31 16.73 11.04
C LEU A 718 -2.03 15.93 11.31
N PRO A 719 -1.20 15.67 10.29
CA PRO A 719 0.06 14.95 10.44
C PRO A 719 0.96 15.62 11.51
N GLY A 720 1.58 14.81 12.36
CA GLY A 720 2.46 15.27 13.42
C GLY A 720 1.76 15.73 14.71
N ALA A 721 0.44 15.92 14.71
CA ALA A 721 -0.31 16.25 15.91
C ALA A 721 -0.71 15.00 16.70
N SER A 722 -0.60 15.07 18.05
CA SER A 722 -1.14 14.02 18.91
C SER A 722 -2.67 14.11 19.02
N ASP A 723 -3.32 13.00 19.34
CA ASP A 723 -4.79 12.90 19.54
C ASP A 723 -5.32 13.84 20.63
N SER A 724 -4.47 14.24 21.61
CA SER A 724 -4.81 15.18 22.66
C SER A 724 -4.88 16.63 22.18
N VAL A 725 -4.19 16.94 21.08
CA VAL A 725 -4.07 18.29 20.51
C VAL A 725 -5.03 18.48 19.34
N TYR A 726 -5.10 17.51 18.44
CA TYR A 726 -6.02 17.54 17.30
C TYR A 726 -6.80 16.22 17.20
N PRO A 727 -8.13 16.27 16.99
CA PRO A 727 -8.97 15.07 16.96
C PRO A 727 -8.88 14.35 15.59
N SER A 728 -7.65 14.01 15.14
CA SER A 728 -7.40 13.28 13.91
C SER A 728 -8.23 12.01 13.87
N TRP A 729 -8.81 11.72 12.70
CA TRP A 729 -9.66 10.53 12.43
C TRP A 729 -10.91 10.40 13.28
N ARG A 730 -11.32 11.51 13.97
CA ARG A 730 -12.51 11.57 14.82
C ARG A 730 -13.53 12.61 14.38
N VAL A 731 -13.09 13.58 13.57
CA VAL A 731 -13.95 14.68 13.11
C VAL A 731 -15.14 14.13 12.33
N ARG A 732 -16.34 14.56 12.70
CA ARG A 732 -17.58 14.19 12.01
C ARG A 732 -18.03 15.33 11.12
N LEU A 733 -18.57 14.99 9.95
CA LEU A 733 -19.16 15.97 9.04
C LEU A 733 -20.20 16.85 9.77
N SER A 734 -20.25 18.12 9.45
CA SER A 734 -21.18 19.08 10.05
C SER A 734 -22.63 18.77 9.69
N ARG A 735 -22.89 18.25 8.49
CA ARG A 735 -24.22 17.98 7.94
C ARG A 735 -24.59 16.49 7.97
N PRO A 736 -25.82 16.14 8.38
CA PRO A 736 -26.28 14.75 8.36
C PRO A 736 -26.49 14.24 6.92
N LEU A 737 -26.26 12.94 6.72
CA LEU A 737 -26.32 12.25 5.42
C LEU A 737 -27.58 12.59 4.61
N ALA A 738 -28.74 12.61 5.24
CA ALA A 738 -30.00 12.86 4.57
C ALA A 738 -30.11 14.27 3.95
N SER A 739 -29.42 15.28 4.53
CA SER A 739 -29.50 16.66 4.09
C SER A 739 -28.73 16.96 2.80
N TRP A 740 -27.69 16.18 2.48
CA TRP A 740 -26.82 16.48 1.35
C TRP A 740 -26.89 15.48 0.19
N LEU A 741 -27.40 14.26 0.41
CA LEU A 741 -27.51 13.27 -0.67
C LEU A 741 -28.36 13.73 -1.87
N LYS A 742 -29.42 14.52 -1.61
CA LYS A 742 -30.33 15.01 -2.63
C LYS A 742 -30.34 16.54 -2.71
N ASP A 743 -29.35 17.20 -2.12
CA ASP A 743 -29.22 18.66 -2.14
C ASP A 743 -29.09 19.15 -3.59
N PRO A 744 -29.96 20.08 -4.06
CA PRO A 744 -29.89 20.64 -5.41
C PRO A 744 -28.52 21.23 -5.75
N ALA A 745 -27.78 21.82 -4.78
CA ALA A 745 -26.45 22.37 -4.99
C ALA A 745 -25.45 21.27 -5.34
N ASN A 746 -25.46 20.13 -4.60
CA ASN A 746 -24.60 19.00 -4.88
C ASN A 746 -24.94 18.31 -6.21
N ILE A 747 -26.22 18.26 -6.57
CA ILE A 747 -26.67 17.78 -7.89
C ILE A 747 -26.16 18.72 -8.99
N GLY A 748 -26.28 20.04 -8.79
CA GLY A 748 -25.75 21.06 -9.70
C GLY A 748 -24.26 20.94 -9.91
N PHE A 749 -23.51 20.78 -8.82
CA PHE A 749 -22.06 20.53 -8.82
C PHE A 749 -21.72 19.28 -9.66
N SER A 750 -22.36 18.14 -9.37
CA SER A 750 -22.10 16.87 -10.05
C SER A 750 -22.37 16.92 -11.55
N ARG A 751 -23.39 17.68 -11.97
CA ARG A 751 -23.69 17.92 -13.40
C ARG A 751 -22.57 18.68 -14.10
N VAL A 752 -22.00 19.70 -13.44
CA VAL A 752 -20.89 20.46 -14.00
C VAL A 752 -19.66 19.57 -14.17
N VAL A 753 -19.24 18.85 -13.12
CA VAL A 753 -18.10 17.93 -13.17
C VAL A 753 -18.32 16.87 -14.25
N SER A 754 -19.48 16.20 -14.28
CA SER A 754 -19.80 15.16 -15.27
C SER A 754 -19.77 15.70 -16.70
N ARG A 755 -20.23 16.94 -16.93
CA ARG A 755 -20.22 17.57 -18.25
C ARG A 755 -18.78 17.82 -18.73
N GLU A 756 -17.92 18.36 -17.88
CA GLU A 756 -16.51 18.62 -18.23
C GLU A 756 -15.74 17.33 -18.50
N ARG A 757 -15.97 16.28 -17.69
CA ARG A 757 -15.31 14.97 -17.87
C ARG A 757 -15.72 14.24 -19.17
N ARG A 758 -16.89 14.56 -19.75
CA ARG A 758 -17.36 13.99 -21.03
C ARG A 758 -16.82 14.74 -22.26
N LYS A 759 -16.37 15.97 -22.12
CA LYS A 759 -15.77 16.72 -23.23
C LYS A 759 -14.49 16.02 -23.68
N ARG A 760 -14.20 15.99 -24.99
CA ARG A 760 -12.90 15.55 -25.49
C ARG A 760 -11.84 16.56 -25.02
N CYS A 761 -10.72 16.09 -24.48
CA CYS A 761 -9.57 16.96 -24.31
C CYS A 761 -9.09 17.37 -25.69
N VAL A 762 -9.05 18.67 -25.94
CA VAL A 762 -8.31 19.18 -27.09
C VAL A 762 -6.84 19.04 -26.71
N PRO A 763 -6.03 18.28 -27.46
CA PRO A 763 -4.59 18.28 -27.23
C PRO A 763 -4.11 19.74 -27.33
N ALA A 764 -3.17 20.14 -26.49
CA ALA A 764 -2.48 21.39 -26.67
C ALA A 764 -1.96 21.41 -28.12
N VAL A 765 -2.38 22.39 -28.91
CA VAL A 765 -1.81 22.64 -30.22
C VAL A 765 -0.36 23.01 -29.92
N THR A 766 0.55 22.04 -30.10
CA THR A 766 1.99 22.34 -30.18
C THR A 766 2.16 23.21 -31.41
N GLY A 767 2.15 24.50 -31.18
CA GLY A 767 2.48 25.50 -32.17
C GLY A 767 3.97 25.41 -32.54
N LEU A 768 4.32 24.37 -33.28
CA LEU A 768 5.51 24.37 -34.11
C LEU A 768 5.15 25.14 -35.40
N THR A 769 5.19 26.45 -35.30
CA THR A 769 5.37 27.29 -36.51
C THR A 769 6.69 26.86 -37.15
N LYS A 770 6.58 26.11 -38.24
CA LYS A 770 7.66 26.00 -39.23
C LYS A 770 8.03 27.41 -39.66
N LYS A 771 9.22 27.85 -39.33
CA LYS A 771 10.03 28.77 -40.11
C LYS A 771 11.47 28.26 -40.12
#